data_ed04d19d451fc1245df55b9418176c44
#
_entry.id   ed04d19d451fc1245df55b9418176c44
#
_cell.length_a   1.000
_cell.length_b   1.000
_cell.length_c   1.000
_cell.angle_alpha   90.00
_cell.angle_beta   90.00
_cell.angle_gamma   90.00
#
_symmetry.space_group_name_H-M   'P 1'
#
loop_
_entity.id
_entity.type
_entity.pdbx_description
1 polymer ?
#
loop_
_entity_poly.entity_id
_entity_poly.type
_entity_poly.pdbx_seq_one_letter_code
_entity_poly.pdbx_strand_id
1 'polypeptide(L)'
;MAGIASLAAGAVALGTGSAHATPLAGAPLGAKNDDKPDAEVLVAATVAELTGWKAKKVDDGTVAQLLGHAAAGDGAARLVRYDAKSTAAPNGGTVLAPADATTTGRWHTLHTGTADFRWFGLFGPENPADAALDALVDDPSITRIEAHTDLNFTRRHTFTRSNLELDFGGNTVTSEGIERNAHDNPFGAVLFFQGRVTDETQQRTLAATLPDLVDVFEVADAGAFAVGQWWALRSDERPGGGGDERELQRLVQVTQVLDATHVRVDYKNGWELPAGRLLTWTRVEPVEQVHVRAMTFHGSGPFDGPANGELPDDREMTGSHPVAFEYAVRCDVSDVHGHRTWWPVIMRRWNTHFVTERCSVANPPTVFYGGAGYLTQQIYCLYGRVSDCTSHNARHLNDLTASAYCLVENCHGDGDDQGGNPFTTHGQYEHDLVFVGNSGLMDIANSGGQWGTAAKRITVKHHTCSWFVAGTKITDLTLEDVHVVARSTFDPQATLTINADGAQVRGCTAGFFAVGQRSSLSRRPTVVEDCAFALPAGSVLHQTPVTNPVHFVRTRITGVDGTILRGPGTVTFTDCELVGGTGDTPAAPVDLGSADVTVTGGSWRGVGVRLSGARDQRLVLDGVRASGTTTAGALVSRGTGAGTVDVTLRGADLRAADGTAHVTLRAGDRYAATGSRFTGGRLDLPDGVRVLHTRNVETGVDRTGLTTSGDGVLVDANLTV
;
A
#
# COMPACT_ATOMS: atom_id res chain seq x y z
N MET A 1 -2.14 -38.46 6.61
CA MET A 1 -2.87 -39.08 7.74
C MET A 1 -3.28 -37.97 8.68
N ALA A 2 -4.57 -37.77 8.76
CA ALA A 2 -5.46 -37.30 9.84
C ALA A 2 -5.11 -35.93 10.45
N GLY A 3 -6.02 -35.00 10.63
CA GLY A 3 -7.46 -35.02 10.57
C GLY A 3 -8.01 -33.60 10.52
N ILE A 4 -9.07 -33.50 9.76
CA ILE A 4 -9.90 -32.29 9.60
C ILE A 4 -10.88 -32.26 10.78
N ALA A 5 -10.88 -31.21 11.56
CA ALA A 5 -11.96 -30.92 12.50
C ALA A 5 -12.84 -29.81 11.90
N SER A 6 -14.02 -30.21 11.44
CA SER A 6 -15.10 -29.34 11.04
C SER A 6 -15.75 -28.72 12.27
N LEU A 7 -15.80 -27.40 12.36
CA LEU A 7 -16.68 -26.66 13.27
C LEU A 7 -17.92 -26.20 12.51
N ALA A 8 -19.05 -26.73 12.93
CA ALA A 8 -20.36 -26.40 12.40
C ALA A 8 -20.78 -24.98 12.79
N ALA A 9 -21.20 -24.21 11.79
CA ALA A 9 -21.85 -22.92 11.98
C ALA A 9 -23.27 -23.14 12.52
N GLY A 10 -23.51 -22.71 13.76
CA GLY A 10 -24.84 -22.61 14.32
C GLY A 10 -25.49 -21.31 13.87
N ALA A 11 -26.46 -21.39 12.96
CA ALA A 11 -27.33 -20.27 12.63
C ALA A 11 -28.28 -20.00 13.80
N VAL A 12 -28.11 -18.86 14.46
CA VAL A 12 -29.13 -18.35 15.38
C VAL A 12 -30.11 -17.51 14.56
N ALA A 13 -31.30 -18.02 14.37
CA ALA A 13 -32.41 -17.28 13.81
C ALA A 13 -32.89 -16.25 14.83
N LEU A 14 -32.63 -14.98 14.55
CA LEU A 14 -33.26 -13.86 15.27
C LEU A 14 -34.71 -13.72 14.76
N GLY A 15 -35.66 -14.16 15.56
CA GLY A 15 -37.06 -13.94 15.31
C GLY A 15 -37.42 -12.47 15.44
N THR A 16 -37.98 -11.88 14.38
CA THR A 16 -38.64 -10.59 14.39
C THR A 16 -39.90 -10.65 15.23
N GLY A 17 -39.80 -10.38 16.51
CA GLY A 17 -40.94 -10.17 17.38
C GLY A 17 -41.21 -8.67 17.49
N SER A 18 -42.18 -8.17 16.73
CA SER A 18 -42.77 -6.83 16.99
C SER A 18 -43.46 -6.85 18.36
N ALA A 19 -42.81 -6.30 19.36
CA ALA A 19 -43.43 -6.03 20.63
C ALA A 19 -44.32 -4.77 20.50
N HIS A 20 -45.61 -4.98 20.29
CA HIS A 20 -46.59 -3.90 20.55
C HIS A 20 -46.57 -3.57 22.01
N ALA A 21 -46.07 -2.40 22.35
CA ALA A 21 -46.23 -1.82 23.68
C ALA A 21 -47.73 -1.47 23.90
N THR A 22 -48.40 -2.25 24.72
CA THR A 22 -49.73 -1.91 25.20
C THR A 22 -49.62 -0.75 26.19
N PRO A 23 -50.41 0.34 26.08
CA PRO A 23 -50.38 1.40 27.07
C PRO A 23 -50.86 0.86 28.42
N LEU A 24 -50.04 0.97 29.44
CA LEU A 24 -50.41 0.70 30.81
C LEU A 24 -51.44 1.77 31.23
N ALA A 25 -52.69 1.37 31.24
CA ALA A 25 -53.77 2.17 31.89
C ALA A 25 -53.46 2.30 33.37
N GLY A 26 -53.45 3.53 33.88
CA GLY A 26 -53.18 3.83 35.27
C GLY A 26 -54.12 3.10 36.23
N ALA A 27 -53.54 2.31 37.12
CA ALA A 27 -54.20 1.82 38.32
C ALA A 27 -54.05 2.85 39.43
N PRO A 28 -55.08 3.10 40.27
CA PRO A 28 -54.97 4.03 41.36
C PRO A 28 -54.07 3.45 42.46
N LEU A 29 -53.01 4.16 42.81
CA LEU A 29 -52.17 3.87 43.96
C LEU A 29 -52.91 4.15 45.27
N GLY A 30 -53.34 3.07 45.89
CA GLY A 30 -53.79 3.08 47.29
C GLY A 30 -52.97 2.07 48.07
N ALA A 31 -52.08 2.58 48.90
CA ALA A 31 -51.70 2.16 50.27
C ALA A 31 -50.27 2.70 50.55
N LYS A 32 -50.20 3.61 51.52
CA LYS A 32 -48.94 4.05 52.12
C LYS A 32 -48.33 2.91 52.91
N ASN A 33 -47.12 2.49 52.51
CA ASN A 33 -46.19 1.73 53.33
C ASN A 33 -45.07 2.69 53.76
N ASP A 34 -45.01 3.00 55.04
CA ASP A 34 -44.17 4.06 55.64
C ASP A 34 -42.66 3.71 55.76
N ASP A 35 -42.12 2.70 55.04
CA ASP A 35 -40.72 2.23 55.15
C ASP A 35 -39.97 2.05 53.81
N LYS A 36 -40.37 2.73 52.75
CA LYS A 36 -39.54 2.86 51.56
C LYS A 36 -39.19 4.30 51.29
N PRO A 37 -37.93 4.62 50.89
CA PRO A 37 -37.65 5.96 50.44
C PRO A 37 -38.53 6.23 49.19
N ASP A 38 -39.44 7.17 49.27
CA ASP A 38 -40.25 7.68 48.15
C ASP A 38 -39.31 8.44 47.19
N ALA A 39 -38.55 7.70 46.39
CA ALA A 39 -37.89 8.27 45.23
C ALA A 39 -38.93 8.36 44.11
N GLU A 40 -39.76 9.38 44.16
CA GLU A 40 -40.70 9.68 43.08
C GLU A 40 -39.89 10.16 41.86
N VAL A 41 -39.75 9.29 40.83
CA VAL A 41 -39.16 9.70 39.57
C VAL A 41 -40.21 10.52 38.84
N LEU A 42 -39.92 11.81 38.65
CA LEU A 42 -40.80 12.67 37.86
C LEU A 42 -40.75 12.25 36.38
N VAL A 43 -41.83 12.50 35.66
CA VAL A 43 -41.91 12.18 34.23
C VAL A 43 -42.23 13.44 33.45
N ALA A 44 -41.41 13.74 32.43
CA ALA A 44 -41.69 14.79 31.45
C ALA A 44 -41.80 14.16 30.05
N ALA A 45 -42.81 14.51 29.29
CA ALA A 45 -43.01 13.98 27.94
C ALA A 45 -41.95 14.52 26.97
N THR A 46 -41.53 15.78 27.13
CA THR A 46 -40.62 16.48 26.23
C THR A 46 -39.62 17.36 26.99
N VAL A 47 -38.55 17.77 26.28
CA VAL A 47 -37.57 18.76 26.80
C VAL A 47 -38.27 20.07 27.10
N ALA A 48 -39.23 20.51 26.30
CA ALA A 48 -39.98 21.74 26.52
C ALA A 48 -40.82 21.68 27.84
N GLU A 49 -41.44 20.54 28.13
CA GLU A 49 -42.13 20.32 29.39
C GLU A 49 -41.16 20.35 30.57
N LEU A 50 -40.06 19.58 30.51
CA LEU A 50 -39.06 19.54 31.57
C LEU A 50 -38.50 20.94 31.90
N THR A 51 -38.11 21.68 30.86
CA THR A 51 -37.54 23.02 30.99
C THR A 51 -38.59 24.07 31.41
N GLY A 52 -39.87 23.80 31.20
CA GLY A 52 -40.98 24.61 31.70
C GLY A 52 -41.17 24.53 33.22
N TRP A 53 -40.63 23.51 33.89
CA TRP A 53 -40.70 23.40 35.34
C TRP A 53 -39.88 24.50 36.03
N LYS A 54 -40.46 25.12 37.07
CA LYS A 54 -39.78 26.21 37.77
C LYS A 54 -38.66 25.69 38.66
N ALA A 55 -37.45 26.20 38.48
CA ALA A 55 -36.22 25.78 39.19
C ALA A 55 -36.44 25.76 40.74
N LYS A 56 -37.10 26.78 41.29
CA LYS A 56 -37.36 26.86 42.71
C LYS A 56 -38.37 25.84 43.28
N LYS A 57 -39.02 25.06 42.39
CA LYS A 57 -39.98 24.01 42.78
C LYS A 57 -39.42 22.61 42.59
N VAL A 58 -38.17 22.49 42.17
CA VAL A 58 -37.47 21.23 41.96
C VAL A 58 -36.38 21.12 43.01
N ASP A 59 -36.42 20.07 43.79
CA ASP A 59 -35.41 19.81 44.82
C ASP A 59 -34.09 19.37 44.21
N ASP A 60 -32.97 19.75 44.85
CA ASP A 60 -31.63 19.30 44.41
C ASP A 60 -31.54 17.78 44.42
N GLY A 61 -30.99 17.21 43.37
CA GLY A 61 -30.86 15.76 43.20
C GLY A 61 -32.09 15.05 42.62
N THR A 62 -33.21 15.78 42.36
CA THR A 62 -34.39 15.19 41.71
C THR A 62 -34.06 14.54 40.41
N VAL A 63 -34.57 13.31 40.20
CA VAL A 63 -34.42 12.55 38.93
C VAL A 63 -35.74 12.63 38.18
N ALA A 64 -35.67 12.92 36.89
CA ALA A 64 -36.79 12.86 35.97
C ALA A 64 -36.53 11.92 34.81
N GLN A 65 -37.57 11.20 34.42
CA GLN A 65 -37.57 10.44 33.16
C GLN A 65 -38.13 11.35 32.07
N LEU A 66 -37.28 11.63 31.09
CA LEU A 66 -37.63 12.32 29.85
C LEU A 66 -38.04 11.29 28.80
N LEU A 67 -39.26 11.35 28.27
CA LEU A 67 -39.80 10.36 27.36
C LEU A 67 -39.42 10.61 25.90
N GLY A 68 -38.94 11.82 25.57
CA GLY A 68 -38.45 12.20 24.23
C GLY A 68 -37.93 13.64 24.23
N HIS A 69 -37.39 14.09 23.12
CA HIS A 69 -36.96 15.48 22.96
C HIS A 69 -38.13 16.38 22.55
N ALA A 70 -38.77 16.11 21.41
CA ALA A 70 -39.90 16.87 20.87
C ALA A 70 -41.25 16.19 21.13
N ALA A 71 -41.27 14.86 21.21
CA ALA A 71 -42.44 14.04 21.48
C ALA A 71 -42.06 12.79 22.27
N ALA A 72 -42.94 12.31 23.12
CA ALA A 72 -42.76 11.04 23.82
C ALA A 72 -42.59 9.89 22.81
N GLY A 73 -41.52 9.08 22.97
CA GLY A 73 -41.23 7.97 22.09
C GLY A 73 -40.48 8.31 20.78
N ASP A 74 -39.96 9.51 20.61
CA ASP A 74 -39.15 9.92 19.44
C ASP A 74 -37.75 9.33 19.43
N GLY A 75 -37.39 8.50 20.39
CA GLY A 75 -36.08 7.85 20.48
C GLY A 75 -35.06 8.61 21.35
N ALA A 76 -35.36 9.80 21.84
CA ALA A 76 -34.48 10.59 22.70
C ALA A 76 -34.78 10.41 24.21
N ALA A 77 -35.47 9.33 24.59
CA ALA A 77 -35.80 9.04 25.97
C ALA A 77 -34.55 8.85 26.84
N ARG A 78 -34.52 9.47 28.03
CA ARG A 78 -33.38 9.39 28.95
C ARG A 78 -33.75 9.80 30.39
N LEU A 79 -32.86 9.51 31.32
CA LEU A 79 -32.94 10.03 32.67
C LEU A 79 -32.13 11.32 32.79
N VAL A 80 -32.67 12.29 33.53
CA VAL A 80 -32.00 13.53 33.83
C VAL A 80 -32.04 13.79 35.35
N ARG A 81 -31.00 14.42 35.89
CA ARG A 81 -30.91 14.79 37.31
C ARG A 81 -30.77 16.30 37.45
N TYR A 82 -31.55 16.88 38.33
CA TYR A 82 -31.45 18.30 38.66
C TYR A 82 -30.30 18.57 39.63
N ASP A 83 -29.45 19.54 39.30
CA ASP A 83 -28.44 20.12 40.18
C ASP A 83 -28.72 21.59 40.34
N ALA A 84 -29.24 21.97 41.56
CA ALA A 84 -29.64 23.33 41.89
C ALA A 84 -28.48 24.33 41.90
N LYS A 85 -27.22 23.83 42.03
CA LYS A 85 -26.01 24.67 42.12
C LYS A 85 -25.27 24.75 40.79
N SER A 86 -25.59 23.89 39.84
CA SER A 86 -24.89 23.84 38.55
C SER A 86 -25.02 25.15 37.78
N THR A 87 -23.88 25.66 37.31
CA THR A 87 -23.75 26.82 36.43
C THR A 87 -23.36 26.42 35.02
N ALA A 88 -23.39 25.13 34.68
CA ALA A 88 -23.04 24.64 33.38
C ALA A 88 -23.84 25.32 32.26
N ALA A 89 -23.18 25.63 31.14
CA ALA A 89 -23.86 26.22 29.99
C ALA A 89 -24.86 25.22 29.40
N PRO A 90 -26.14 25.61 29.23
CA PRO A 90 -27.11 24.74 28.57
C PRO A 90 -26.69 24.51 27.13
N ASN A 91 -26.75 23.26 26.67
CA ASN A 91 -26.39 22.89 25.31
C ASN A 91 -27.53 22.21 24.51
N GLY A 92 -28.73 22.14 25.11
CA GLY A 92 -29.92 21.60 24.46
C GLY A 92 -30.04 20.07 24.49
N GLY A 93 -28.99 19.34 24.87
CA GLY A 93 -28.97 17.89 24.92
C GLY A 93 -28.58 17.31 26.27
N THR A 94 -27.31 17.42 26.66
CA THR A 94 -26.80 16.84 27.92
C THR A 94 -27.01 17.75 29.11
N VAL A 95 -27.10 19.06 28.89
CA VAL A 95 -27.36 20.07 29.92
C VAL A 95 -28.55 20.92 29.51
N LEU A 96 -29.62 20.87 30.31
CA LEU A 96 -30.87 21.62 30.07
C LEU A 96 -31.12 22.60 31.21
N ALA A 97 -31.61 23.81 30.89
CA ALA A 97 -31.92 24.82 31.91
C ALA A 97 -33.43 25.00 32.04
N PRO A 98 -33.99 25.05 33.27
CA PRO A 98 -35.34 25.54 33.48
C PRO A 98 -35.51 26.96 32.93
N ALA A 99 -36.66 27.27 32.35
CA ALA A 99 -36.92 28.55 31.70
C ALA A 99 -36.80 29.78 32.67
N ASP A 100 -36.94 29.57 33.96
CA ASP A 100 -36.78 30.60 34.99
C ASP A 100 -35.39 30.60 35.67
N ALA A 101 -34.48 29.71 35.28
CA ALA A 101 -33.13 29.63 35.83
C ALA A 101 -32.20 30.60 35.07
N THR A 102 -31.72 31.65 35.72
CA THR A 102 -30.85 32.66 35.08
C THR A 102 -29.37 32.35 35.23
N THR A 103 -28.93 31.86 36.37
CA THR A 103 -27.51 31.65 36.69
C THR A 103 -27.21 30.23 37.14
N THR A 104 -28.05 29.62 37.96
CA THR A 104 -27.87 28.30 38.56
C THR A 104 -29.07 27.41 38.32
N GLY A 105 -28.88 26.11 38.49
CA GLY A 105 -29.91 25.10 38.35
C GLY A 105 -29.98 24.54 36.95
N ARG A 106 -29.50 23.27 36.78
CA ARG A 106 -29.46 22.57 35.53
C ARG A 106 -29.94 21.13 35.68
N TRP A 107 -30.55 20.64 34.62
CA TRP A 107 -30.80 19.24 34.44
C TRP A 107 -29.61 18.64 33.67
N HIS A 108 -28.97 17.64 34.24
CA HIS A 108 -27.90 16.89 33.60
C HIS A 108 -28.41 15.54 33.14
N THR A 109 -28.20 15.19 31.91
CA THR A 109 -28.47 13.84 31.36
C THR A 109 -27.63 12.81 32.09
N LEU A 110 -28.27 11.76 32.61
CA LEU A 110 -27.57 10.63 33.22
C LEU A 110 -27.18 9.62 32.13
N HIS A 111 -25.90 9.30 32.06
CA HIS A 111 -25.37 8.35 31.10
C HIS A 111 -24.18 7.58 31.70
N THR A 112 -23.82 6.47 31.07
CA THR A 112 -22.67 5.62 31.43
C THR A 112 -21.46 5.80 30.48
N GLY A 113 -21.36 6.99 29.89
CA GLY A 113 -20.32 7.30 28.88
C GLY A 113 -20.81 7.28 27.44
N THR A 114 -22.04 6.81 27.17
CA THR A 114 -22.66 6.85 25.85
C THR A 114 -23.66 7.99 25.73
N ALA A 115 -23.64 8.69 24.59
CA ALA A 115 -24.53 9.77 24.25
C ALA A 115 -25.06 9.66 22.82
N ASP A 116 -26.17 10.31 22.54
CA ASP A 116 -26.95 10.20 21.31
C ASP A 116 -27.31 11.58 20.75
N PHE A 117 -27.12 11.77 19.45
CA PHE A 117 -27.49 13.00 18.75
C PHE A 117 -28.97 13.36 18.88
N ARG A 118 -29.87 12.38 19.03
CA ARG A 118 -31.30 12.62 19.26
C ARG A 118 -31.61 13.37 20.56
N TRP A 119 -30.68 13.32 21.51
CA TRP A 119 -30.85 14.15 22.74
C TRP A 119 -30.84 15.64 22.45
N PHE A 120 -30.28 16.06 21.32
CA PHE A 120 -30.26 17.44 20.85
C PHE A 120 -31.41 17.77 19.89
N GLY A 121 -32.35 16.85 19.69
CA GLY A 121 -33.49 17.04 18.79
C GLY A 121 -33.13 16.78 17.31
N LEU A 122 -32.07 16.04 17.05
CA LEU A 122 -31.67 15.69 15.71
C LEU A 122 -32.28 14.31 15.32
N PHE A 123 -33.26 14.35 14.41
CA PHE A 123 -33.98 13.17 13.92
C PHE A 123 -33.86 12.96 12.42
N GLY A 124 -33.00 13.74 11.77
CA GLY A 124 -32.73 13.73 10.36
C GLY A 124 -31.72 14.81 9.99
N PRO A 125 -31.32 14.89 8.72
CA PRO A 125 -30.28 15.81 8.24
C PRO A 125 -30.75 17.26 8.05
N GLU A 126 -32.02 17.59 8.33
CA GLU A 126 -32.60 18.91 8.08
C GLU A 126 -31.99 20.00 8.96
N ASN A 127 -31.48 19.61 10.14
CA ASN A 127 -30.81 20.51 11.06
C ASN A 127 -29.33 20.17 11.19
N PRO A 128 -28.43 21.18 11.15
CA PRO A 128 -27.01 20.95 11.34
C PRO A 128 -26.66 20.28 12.66
N ALA A 129 -25.85 19.23 12.62
CA ALA A 129 -25.44 18.47 13.82
C ALA A 129 -24.20 19.03 14.53
N ASP A 130 -23.61 20.11 14.00
CA ASP A 130 -22.34 20.68 14.44
C ASP A 130 -22.30 21.05 15.93
N ALA A 131 -23.30 21.75 16.43
CA ALA A 131 -23.35 22.17 17.83
C ALA A 131 -23.52 20.98 18.81
N ALA A 132 -24.24 19.94 18.37
CA ALA A 132 -24.40 18.73 19.14
C ALA A 132 -23.11 17.95 19.22
N LEU A 133 -22.40 17.81 18.07
CA LEU A 133 -21.11 17.15 18.01
C LEU A 133 -20.09 17.81 18.94
N ASP A 134 -19.95 19.14 18.87
CA ASP A 134 -19.03 19.87 19.76
C ASP A 134 -19.37 19.63 21.23
N ALA A 135 -20.65 19.78 21.61
CA ALA A 135 -21.07 19.58 22.99
C ALA A 135 -20.81 18.15 23.49
N LEU A 136 -20.93 17.15 22.62
CA LEU A 136 -20.69 15.74 22.96
C LEU A 136 -19.20 15.45 23.07
N VAL A 137 -18.39 15.99 22.17
CA VAL A 137 -16.93 15.79 22.19
C VAL A 137 -16.27 16.55 23.33
N ASP A 138 -16.78 17.72 23.69
CA ASP A 138 -16.23 18.55 24.78
C ASP A 138 -16.54 17.98 26.17
N ASP A 139 -17.52 17.08 26.30
CA ASP A 139 -17.84 16.44 27.58
C ASP A 139 -16.90 15.28 27.88
N PRO A 140 -15.96 15.41 28.86
CA PRO A 140 -14.97 14.35 29.12
C PRO A 140 -15.58 13.07 29.71
N SER A 141 -16.82 13.09 30.17
CA SER A 141 -17.50 11.90 30.67
C SER A 141 -18.13 11.05 29.58
N ILE A 142 -18.23 11.58 28.35
CA ILE A 142 -18.73 10.85 27.18
C ILE A 142 -17.53 10.19 26.49
N THR A 143 -17.58 8.87 26.34
CA THR A 143 -16.57 8.06 25.66
C THR A 143 -17.09 7.42 24.38
N ARG A 144 -18.42 7.47 24.16
CA ARG A 144 -19.07 6.96 22.97
C ARG A 144 -20.21 7.87 22.55
N ILE A 145 -20.21 8.27 21.29
CA ILE A 145 -21.26 9.06 20.65
C ILE A 145 -21.93 8.20 19.60
N GLU A 146 -23.24 8.06 19.66
CA GLU A 146 -24.03 7.27 18.73
C GLU A 146 -24.95 8.13 17.87
N ALA A 147 -25.01 7.83 16.58
CA ALA A 147 -26.03 8.35 15.69
C ALA A 147 -27.02 7.25 15.34
N HIS A 148 -28.29 7.52 15.57
CA HIS A 148 -29.39 6.63 15.20
C HIS A 148 -30.30 7.24 14.12
N THR A 149 -29.79 8.23 13.41
CA THR A 149 -30.46 8.95 12.33
C THR A 149 -29.42 9.52 11.38
N ASP A 150 -29.82 9.86 10.17
CA ASP A 150 -29.00 10.60 9.23
C ASP A 150 -28.66 11.98 9.80
N LEU A 151 -27.44 12.46 9.48
CA LEU A 151 -26.91 13.72 10.00
C LEU A 151 -26.38 14.60 8.87
N ASN A 152 -26.38 15.92 9.08
CA ASN A 152 -25.72 16.87 8.22
C ASN A 152 -24.77 17.77 9.02
N PHE A 153 -23.54 17.95 8.51
CA PHE A 153 -22.54 18.86 9.09
C PHE A 153 -22.27 20.01 8.11
N THR A 154 -22.30 21.24 8.62
CA THR A 154 -22.11 22.46 7.83
C THR A 154 -20.77 23.16 8.08
N ARG A 155 -19.95 22.61 8.97
CA ARG A 155 -18.57 23.06 9.19
C ARG A 155 -17.62 21.92 9.50
N ARG A 156 -16.33 22.24 9.49
CA ARG A 156 -15.23 21.35 9.84
C ARG A 156 -14.89 21.48 11.32
N HIS A 157 -14.62 20.36 11.95
CA HIS A 157 -14.30 20.30 13.37
C HIS A 157 -12.87 19.81 13.56
N THR A 158 -12.12 20.46 14.44
CA THR A 158 -10.79 20.01 14.87
C THR A 158 -10.83 19.65 16.34
N PHE A 159 -10.52 18.40 16.66
CA PHE A 159 -10.57 17.87 18.01
C PHE A 159 -9.19 17.42 18.49
N THR A 160 -8.89 17.67 19.76
CA THR A 160 -7.71 17.13 20.47
C THR A 160 -8.10 16.02 21.45
N ARG A 161 -9.35 15.59 21.39
CA ARG A 161 -9.96 14.61 22.29
C ARG A 161 -9.44 13.21 22.02
N SER A 162 -8.99 12.51 23.06
CA SER A 162 -8.63 11.09 23.06
C SER A 162 -9.70 10.23 23.72
N ASN A 163 -9.62 8.90 23.56
CA ASN A 163 -10.50 7.90 24.17
C ASN A 163 -11.97 8.13 23.82
N LEU A 164 -12.27 8.20 22.53
CA LEU A 164 -13.61 8.49 22.01
C LEU A 164 -13.98 7.54 20.87
N GLU A 165 -15.15 6.96 20.93
CA GLU A 165 -15.78 6.23 19.82
C GLU A 165 -16.93 7.06 19.25
N LEU A 166 -16.93 7.25 17.92
CA LEU A 166 -18.05 7.82 17.16
C LEU A 166 -18.65 6.70 16.30
N ASP A 167 -19.82 6.24 16.67
CA ASP A 167 -20.57 5.20 15.98
C ASP A 167 -21.77 5.81 15.25
N PHE A 168 -21.68 5.86 13.93
CA PHE A 168 -22.76 6.41 13.11
C PHE A 168 -23.86 5.39 12.77
N GLY A 169 -23.77 4.16 13.28
CA GLY A 169 -24.84 3.16 13.17
C GLY A 169 -25.21 2.76 11.76
N GLY A 170 -24.36 3.02 10.77
CA GLY A 170 -24.64 2.82 9.33
C GLY A 170 -25.44 3.95 8.69
N ASN A 171 -25.76 5.00 9.43
CA ASN A 171 -26.54 6.12 8.91
C ASN A 171 -25.76 6.97 7.92
N THR A 172 -26.51 7.73 7.11
CA THR A 172 -25.96 8.65 6.13
C THR A 172 -25.51 9.94 6.82
N VAL A 173 -24.29 10.37 6.49
CA VAL A 173 -23.75 11.67 6.87
C VAL A 173 -23.54 12.49 5.62
N THR A 174 -24.15 13.67 5.58
CA THR A 174 -24.00 14.64 4.51
C THR A 174 -23.21 15.86 4.98
N SER A 175 -22.78 16.66 4.03
CA SER A 175 -22.10 17.94 4.30
C SER A 175 -22.70 19.07 3.46
N GLU A 176 -24.02 19.06 3.33
CA GLU A 176 -24.75 20.10 2.61
C GLU A 176 -24.59 21.46 3.29
N GLY A 177 -24.13 22.44 2.51
CA GLY A 177 -23.88 23.79 3.03
C GLY A 177 -22.58 23.93 3.83
N ILE A 178 -21.68 22.94 3.77
CA ILE A 178 -20.41 23.04 4.47
C ILE A 178 -19.60 24.27 4.03
N GLU A 179 -18.88 24.88 4.98
CA GLU A 179 -17.96 25.97 4.70
C GLU A 179 -16.86 25.61 3.69
N ARG A 180 -16.35 26.60 2.98
CA ARG A 180 -15.29 26.41 2.01
C ARG A 180 -14.00 25.90 2.65
N ASN A 181 -13.28 25.03 1.93
CA ASN A 181 -11.93 24.59 2.33
C ASN A 181 -10.87 25.26 1.45
N ALA A 182 -9.65 25.37 1.93
CA ALA A 182 -8.51 25.69 1.09
C ALA A 182 -8.25 24.54 0.10
N HIS A 183 -7.91 24.87 -1.13
CA HIS A 183 -7.73 23.90 -2.23
C HIS A 183 -6.61 22.88 -1.98
N ASP A 184 -5.67 23.19 -1.11
CA ASP A 184 -4.49 22.40 -0.78
C ASP A 184 -4.53 21.84 0.67
N ASN A 185 -5.71 21.86 1.31
CA ASN A 185 -5.87 21.38 2.68
C ASN A 185 -6.57 20.01 2.74
N PRO A 186 -5.83 18.90 2.64
CA PRO A 186 -6.40 17.55 2.78
C PRO A 186 -6.81 17.21 4.23
N PHE A 187 -6.54 18.09 5.20
CA PHE A 187 -6.96 17.95 6.60
C PHE A 187 -8.25 18.72 6.93
N GLY A 188 -8.85 19.39 5.96
CA GLY A 188 -10.16 20.01 6.10
C GLY A 188 -11.31 19.00 6.11
N ALA A 189 -11.19 17.91 6.86
CA ALA A 189 -12.23 16.91 7.07
C ALA A 189 -13.36 17.43 7.95
N VAL A 190 -14.54 16.81 7.87
CA VAL A 190 -15.64 17.09 8.83
C VAL A 190 -15.16 16.75 10.25
N LEU A 191 -14.51 15.60 10.42
CA LEU A 191 -13.95 15.14 11.69
C LEU A 191 -12.43 15.11 11.59
N PHE A 192 -11.76 16.13 12.09
CA PHE A 192 -10.31 16.18 12.16
C PHE A 192 -9.81 16.01 13.60
N PHE A 193 -9.09 14.94 13.87
CA PHE A 193 -8.46 14.67 15.16
C PHE A 193 -6.97 14.95 15.08
N GLN A 194 -6.49 15.92 15.86
CA GLN A 194 -5.12 16.41 15.78
C GLN A 194 -4.44 16.38 17.16
N GLY A 195 -3.30 15.68 17.24
CA GLY A 195 -2.42 15.76 18.40
C GLY A 195 -1.71 17.10 18.49
N ARG A 196 -1.27 17.46 19.65
CA ARG A 196 -0.56 18.72 19.94
C ARG A 196 0.94 18.55 19.81
N VAL A 197 1.55 19.27 18.88
CA VAL A 197 3.00 19.42 18.81
C VAL A 197 3.41 20.46 19.85
N THR A 198 4.36 20.11 20.72
CA THR A 198 4.85 21.02 21.78
C THR A 198 6.06 21.83 21.31
N ASP A 199 6.50 22.80 22.13
CA ASP A 199 7.71 23.59 21.90
C ASP A 199 9.00 22.84 22.30
N GLU A 200 8.89 21.65 22.93
CA GLU A 200 10.02 20.84 23.36
C GLU A 200 10.70 20.22 22.13
N THR A 201 11.88 20.71 21.80
CA THR A 201 12.68 20.24 20.65
C THR A 201 14.09 19.90 21.07
N GLN A 202 14.59 18.75 20.61
CA GLN A 202 15.98 18.32 20.74
C GLN A 202 16.59 18.13 19.35
N GLN A 203 17.83 18.53 19.21
CA GLN A 203 18.58 18.37 17.95
C GLN A 203 19.92 17.71 18.21
N ARG A 204 20.28 16.74 17.38
CA ARG A 204 21.57 16.04 17.46
C ARG A 204 22.13 15.82 16.06
N THR A 205 23.34 16.34 15.83
CA THR A 205 24.14 15.94 14.67
C THR A 205 24.79 14.59 14.95
N LEU A 206 24.58 13.61 14.06
CA LEU A 206 25.15 12.28 14.19
C LEU A 206 26.69 12.33 14.17
N ALA A 207 27.32 11.84 15.22
CA ALA A 207 28.78 11.75 15.31
C ALA A 207 29.36 10.63 14.44
N ALA A 208 28.58 9.57 14.21
CA ALA A 208 28.92 8.42 13.37
C ALA A 208 27.74 8.07 12.47
N THR A 209 27.99 7.28 11.43
CA THR A 209 26.93 6.73 10.59
C THR A 209 25.96 5.90 11.44
N LEU A 210 24.67 6.23 11.37
CA LEU A 210 23.58 5.44 11.96
C LEU A 210 23.21 4.33 10.97
N PRO A 211 23.41 3.05 11.31
CA PRO A 211 23.05 1.95 10.41
C PRO A 211 21.52 1.83 10.23
N ASP A 212 21.09 1.12 9.19
CA ASP A 212 19.68 0.69 9.11
C ASP A 212 19.38 -0.44 10.13
N LEU A 213 18.08 -0.66 10.38
CA LEU A 213 17.53 -1.66 11.30
C LEU A 213 17.92 -1.50 12.79
N VAL A 214 18.34 -0.31 13.19
CA VAL A 214 18.59 0.01 14.60
C VAL A 214 17.41 0.78 15.21
N ASP A 215 17.19 0.57 16.50
CA ASP A 215 16.14 1.20 17.31
C ASP A 215 16.71 2.14 18.41
N VAL A 216 18.01 2.27 18.47
CA VAL A 216 18.73 3.16 19.39
C VAL A 216 19.25 4.36 18.66
N PHE A 217 18.94 5.53 19.17
CA PHE A 217 19.30 6.82 18.56
C PHE A 217 20.09 7.69 19.54
N GLU A 218 21.08 8.38 19.00
CA GLU A 218 21.82 9.41 19.71
C GLU A 218 21.00 10.68 19.83
N VAL A 219 20.92 11.27 21.00
CA VAL A 219 20.24 12.51 21.34
C VAL A 219 21.18 13.51 22.01
N ALA A 220 20.79 14.78 22.09
CA ALA A 220 21.63 15.80 22.72
C ALA A 220 21.66 15.63 24.25
N ASP A 221 20.50 15.38 24.84
CA ASP A 221 20.31 15.17 26.29
C ASP A 221 19.16 14.15 26.47
N ALA A 222 19.51 12.94 26.88
CA ALA A 222 18.52 11.90 27.12
C ALA A 222 17.67 12.19 28.38
N GLY A 223 18.09 13.09 29.26
CA GLY A 223 17.29 13.54 30.41
C GLY A 223 16.00 14.28 30.03
N ALA A 224 15.90 14.78 28.81
CA ALA A 224 14.66 15.37 28.27
C ALA A 224 13.60 14.32 27.87
N PHE A 225 13.97 13.05 27.81
CA PHE A 225 13.11 11.98 27.36
C PHE A 225 12.64 11.12 28.54
N ALA A 226 11.39 10.69 28.50
CA ALA A 226 10.87 9.70 29.44
C ALA A 226 10.18 8.53 28.68
N VAL A 227 10.23 7.34 29.26
CA VAL A 227 9.56 6.16 28.71
C VAL A 227 8.07 6.42 28.57
N GLY A 228 7.52 6.06 27.43
CA GLY A 228 6.11 6.28 27.06
C GLY A 228 5.84 7.60 26.34
N GLN A 229 6.76 8.54 26.31
CA GLN A 229 6.60 9.79 25.56
C GLN A 229 6.67 9.58 24.05
N TRP A 230 5.91 10.37 23.33
CA TRP A 230 5.88 10.40 21.87
C TRP A 230 6.69 11.57 21.31
N TRP A 231 7.44 11.30 20.27
CA TRP A 231 8.28 12.28 19.60
C TRP A 231 8.16 12.17 18.09
N ALA A 232 7.99 13.28 17.40
CA ALA A 232 8.16 13.38 15.96
C ALA A 232 9.65 13.46 15.65
N LEU A 233 10.21 12.35 15.17
CA LEU A 233 11.62 12.23 14.79
C LEU A 233 11.77 12.45 13.29
N ARG A 234 12.68 13.34 12.89
CA ARG A 234 13.03 13.55 11.48
C ARG A 234 14.52 13.81 11.29
N SER A 235 15.04 13.38 10.14
CA SER A 235 16.36 13.85 9.67
C SER A 235 16.22 15.23 9.01
N ASP A 236 17.35 15.92 8.82
CA ASP A 236 17.44 17.06 7.91
C ASP A 236 17.12 16.62 6.47
N GLU A 237 16.97 17.59 5.57
CA GLU A 237 16.80 17.31 4.15
C GLU A 237 18.03 16.62 3.58
N ARG A 238 17.80 15.70 2.67
CA ARG A 238 18.86 14.96 2.04
C ARG A 238 19.73 15.89 1.17
N PRO A 239 21.06 15.89 1.37
CA PRO A 239 21.94 16.67 0.50
C PRO A 239 21.80 16.26 -0.98
N GLY A 240 21.40 17.20 -1.83
CA GLY A 240 21.18 16.97 -3.26
C GLY A 240 19.84 16.32 -3.59
N GLY A 241 18.96 16.11 -2.61
CA GLY A 241 17.56 15.73 -2.82
C GLY A 241 16.71 16.89 -3.35
N GLY A 242 15.50 16.59 -3.81
CA GLY A 242 14.52 17.58 -4.25
C GLY A 242 13.48 17.86 -3.15
N GLY A 243 13.25 19.12 -2.83
CA GLY A 243 12.22 19.50 -1.85
C GLY A 243 12.46 18.96 -0.45
N ASP A 244 11.38 18.58 0.23
CA ASP A 244 11.41 18.06 1.61
C ASP A 244 11.84 16.58 1.72
N GLU A 245 12.71 16.11 0.85
CA GLU A 245 13.14 14.70 0.81
C GLU A 245 13.98 14.34 2.04
N ARG A 246 13.47 13.41 2.87
CA ARG A 246 14.11 12.95 4.10
C ARG A 246 14.01 11.43 4.21
N GLU A 247 15.08 10.79 4.64
CA GLU A 247 15.08 9.33 4.86
C GLU A 247 14.30 8.92 6.12
N LEU A 248 14.15 9.84 7.05
CA LEU A 248 13.53 9.57 8.35
C LEU A 248 12.53 10.66 8.73
N GLN A 249 11.26 10.27 8.88
CA GLN A 249 10.16 11.10 9.38
C GLN A 249 9.13 10.17 10.03
N ARG A 250 9.10 10.08 11.38
CA ARG A 250 8.25 9.12 12.12
C ARG A 250 7.79 9.67 13.46
N LEU A 251 6.57 9.35 13.83
CA LEU A 251 6.08 9.50 15.20
C LEU A 251 6.45 8.24 15.99
N VAL A 252 7.35 8.36 16.96
CA VAL A 252 7.94 7.24 17.70
C VAL A 252 7.73 7.37 19.19
N GLN A 253 7.64 6.23 19.90
CA GLN A 253 7.53 6.19 21.34
C GLN A 253 8.88 5.82 21.96
N VAL A 254 9.29 6.55 22.99
CA VAL A 254 10.47 6.20 23.80
C VAL A 254 10.16 4.96 24.63
N THR A 255 10.91 3.90 24.41
CA THR A 255 10.77 2.62 25.15
C THR A 255 11.79 2.47 26.25
N GLN A 256 12.94 3.14 26.13
CA GLN A 256 14.00 3.09 27.14
C GLN A 256 14.92 4.32 27.01
N VAL A 257 15.34 4.87 28.15
CA VAL A 257 16.47 5.80 28.25
C VAL A 257 17.68 4.97 28.68
N LEU A 258 18.71 4.88 27.82
CA LEU A 258 19.83 3.96 28.00
C LEU A 258 20.98 4.58 28.81
N ASP A 259 21.33 5.82 28.47
CA ASP A 259 22.38 6.59 29.12
C ASP A 259 22.12 8.10 28.90
N ALA A 260 23.09 8.96 29.16
CA ALA A 260 22.94 10.40 29.06
C ALA A 260 22.70 10.92 27.62
N THR A 261 22.98 10.10 26.61
CA THR A 261 22.96 10.52 25.18
C THR A 261 22.27 9.52 24.26
N HIS A 262 21.66 8.44 24.78
CA HIS A 262 21.00 7.44 23.94
C HIS A 262 19.62 7.08 24.46
N VAL A 263 18.68 7.03 23.53
CA VAL A 263 17.31 6.54 23.76
C VAL A 263 16.99 5.39 22.80
N ARG A 264 16.18 4.44 23.26
CA ARG A 264 15.57 3.42 22.43
C ARG A 264 14.12 3.79 22.17
N VAL A 265 13.68 3.59 20.94
CA VAL A 265 12.29 3.82 20.52
C VAL A 265 11.65 2.55 19.98
N ASP A 266 10.35 2.58 19.74
CA ASP A 266 9.55 1.49 19.17
C ASP A 266 9.71 1.31 17.64
N TYR A 267 10.62 2.04 17.01
CA TYR A 267 10.84 2.05 15.57
C TYR A 267 12.27 1.63 15.22
N LYS A 268 12.41 0.78 14.21
CA LYS A 268 13.72 0.48 13.60
C LYS A 268 13.92 1.30 12.34
N ASN A 269 15.02 2.06 12.31
CA ASN A 269 15.38 2.88 11.16
C ASN A 269 15.50 2.04 9.88
N GLY A 270 14.89 2.48 8.79
CA GLY A 270 14.92 1.79 7.50
C GLY A 270 16.11 2.11 6.62
N TRP A 271 16.83 3.18 6.90
CA TRP A 271 17.87 3.72 6.03
C TRP A 271 19.12 4.09 6.81
N GLU A 272 20.29 3.80 6.24
CA GLU A 272 21.53 4.29 6.76
C GLU A 272 21.58 5.82 6.65
N LEU A 273 21.92 6.50 7.74
CA LEU A 273 22.14 7.93 7.77
C LEU A 273 23.63 8.21 8.02
N PRO A 274 24.34 8.84 7.09
CA PRO A 274 25.77 9.17 7.25
C PRO A 274 26.04 10.05 8.47
N ALA A 275 27.26 9.98 9.00
CA ALA A 275 27.74 10.94 9.98
C ALA A 275 27.56 12.38 9.46
N GLY A 276 27.27 13.32 10.35
CA GLY A 276 27.01 14.73 10.02
C GLY A 276 25.55 15.08 9.73
N ARG A 277 24.65 14.09 9.58
CA ARG A 277 23.21 14.34 9.42
C ARG A 277 22.60 14.83 10.74
N LEU A 278 21.65 15.76 10.65
CA LEU A 278 20.96 16.34 11.80
C LEU A 278 19.66 15.55 12.06
N LEU A 279 19.50 15.05 13.28
CA LEU A 279 18.23 14.54 13.78
C LEU A 279 17.53 15.63 14.61
N THR A 280 16.24 15.82 14.33
CA THR A 280 15.37 16.71 15.09
C THR A 280 14.26 15.90 15.71
N TRP A 281 14.08 16.05 17.01
CA TRP A 281 13.05 15.46 17.82
C TRP A 281 12.13 16.56 18.34
N THR A 282 10.85 16.49 18.06
CA THR A 282 9.87 17.41 18.61
C THR A 282 8.85 16.62 19.39
N ARG A 283 8.62 16.98 20.66
CA ARG A 283 7.69 16.27 21.52
C ARG A 283 6.25 16.46 21.03
N VAL A 284 5.49 15.37 21.06
CA VAL A 284 4.09 15.36 20.65
C VAL A 284 3.24 14.79 21.77
N GLU A 285 2.11 15.42 22.02
CA GLU A 285 1.00 14.86 22.78
C GLU A 285 -0.03 14.38 21.75
N PRO A 286 -0.03 13.09 21.40
CA PRO A 286 -0.88 12.60 20.33
C PRO A 286 -2.34 12.55 20.77
N VAL A 287 -3.24 12.59 19.80
CA VAL A 287 -4.58 12.07 19.98
C VAL A 287 -4.50 10.54 20.00
N GLU A 288 -5.12 9.93 21.02
CA GLU A 288 -5.02 8.48 21.21
C GLU A 288 -6.41 7.83 21.32
N GLN A 289 -6.51 6.59 20.77
CA GLN A 289 -7.68 5.72 20.96
C GLN A 289 -9.00 6.39 20.54
N VAL A 290 -9.04 6.98 19.36
CA VAL A 290 -10.28 7.45 18.72
C VAL A 290 -10.70 6.42 17.69
N HIS A 291 -11.98 6.04 17.72
CA HIS A 291 -12.56 5.13 16.74
C HIS A 291 -13.75 5.79 16.04
N VAL A 292 -13.69 5.91 14.71
CA VAL A 292 -14.80 6.38 13.87
C VAL A 292 -15.33 5.20 13.07
N ARG A 293 -16.64 4.92 13.18
CA ARG A 293 -17.19 3.71 12.55
C ARG A 293 -18.59 3.86 12.01
N ALA A 294 -18.94 2.91 11.13
CA ALA A 294 -20.28 2.68 10.62
C ALA A 294 -20.94 3.92 10.01
N MET A 295 -20.24 4.60 9.08
CA MET A 295 -20.69 5.82 8.43
C MET A 295 -20.84 5.64 6.93
N THR A 296 -21.96 6.06 6.35
CA THR A 296 -22.10 6.28 4.92
C THR A 296 -22.01 7.79 4.64
N PHE A 297 -20.86 8.23 4.10
CA PHE A 297 -20.60 9.65 3.89
C PHE A 297 -20.85 10.06 2.43
N HIS A 298 -21.62 11.11 2.22
CA HIS A 298 -21.84 11.74 0.94
C HIS A 298 -21.22 13.14 0.91
N GLY A 299 -20.14 13.29 0.12
CA GLY A 299 -19.55 14.61 -0.10
C GLY A 299 -20.49 15.54 -0.86
N SER A 300 -20.43 16.83 -0.54
CA SER A 300 -21.23 17.90 -1.18
C SER A 300 -20.36 18.76 -2.10
N GLY A 301 -20.96 19.40 -3.05
CA GLY A 301 -20.34 20.39 -3.92
C GLY A 301 -20.65 20.19 -5.42
N PRO A 302 -20.44 21.20 -6.25
CA PRO A 302 -20.48 21.09 -7.69
C PRO A 302 -19.22 20.38 -8.16
N PHE A 303 -19.34 19.17 -8.68
CA PHE A 303 -18.22 18.28 -8.92
C PHE A 303 -17.97 17.97 -10.39
N ASP A 304 -18.15 18.92 -11.24
CA ASP A 304 -17.66 18.83 -12.60
C ASP A 304 -16.19 19.30 -12.62
N GLY A 305 -15.35 18.59 -11.87
CA GLY A 305 -13.91 18.82 -11.91
C GLY A 305 -13.39 18.65 -13.33
N PRO A 306 -12.37 19.44 -13.74
CA PRO A 306 -11.84 19.36 -15.09
C PRO A 306 -11.32 17.95 -15.38
N ALA A 307 -11.70 17.41 -16.52
CA ALA A 307 -11.32 16.07 -16.98
C ALA A 307 -9.81 15.89 -17.24
N ASN A 308 -9.01 16.94 -17.11
CA ASN A 308 -7.57 16.96 -17.42
C ASN A 308 -6.67 17.04 -16.18
N GLY A 309 -7.22 17.00 -14.97
CA GLY A 309 -6.45 17.09 -13.73
C GLY A 309 -6.01 18.50 -13.33
N GLU A 310 -6.42 19.51 -14.04
CA GLU A 310 -6.22 20.89 -13.61
C GLU A 310 -7.15 21.24 -12.46
N LEU A 311 -6.66 22.05 -11.51
CA LEU A 311 -7.52 22.62 -10.47
C LEU A 311 -8.61 23.47 -11.11
N PRO A 312 -9.86 23.38 -10.62
CA PRO A 312 -10.88 24.35 -11.00
C PRO A 312 -10.42 25.78 -10.72
N ASP A 313 -10.74 26.70 -11.61
CA ASP A 313 -10.37 28.12 -11.45
C ASP A 313 -10.93 28.74 -10.16
N ASP A 314 -12.12 28.31 -9.75
CA ASP A 314 -12.64 28.60 -8.43
C ASP A 314 -12.28 27.44 -7.48
N ARG A 315 -11.29 27.63 -6.67
CA ARG A 315 -10.81 26.69 -5.66
C ARG A 315 -11.86 26.31 -4.60
N GLU A 316 -13.11 26.54 -4.88
CA GLU A 316 -14.28 26.28 -4.05
C GLU A 316 -14.70 24.81 -4.06
N MET A 317 -14.21 24.06 -5.05
CA MET A 317 -14.67 22.69 -5.31
C MET A 317 -13.94 21.62 -4.50
N THR A 318 -13.05 21.98 -3.59
CA THR A 318 -12.45 21.02 -2.68
C THR A 318 -13.47 20.59 -1.65
N GLY A 319 -14.39 19.75 -2.06
CA GLY A 319 -15.50 19.26 -1.27
C GLY A 319 -15.13 18.81 0.14
N SER A 320 -16.09 18.27 0.81
CA SER A 320 -15.90 17.70 2.14
C SER A 320 -15.45 16.24 2.04
N HIS A 321 -14.78 15.78 3.09
CA HIS A 321 -14.45 14.40 3.33
C HIS A 321 -14.58 14.09 4.83
N PRO A 322 -14.81 12.82 5.22
CA PRO A 322 -15.32 12.58 6.57
C PRO A 322 -14.24 12.67 7.65
N VAL A 323 -13.06 12.07 7.47
CA VAL A 323 -12.16 11.80 8.61
C VAL A 323 -10.72 12.15 8.28
N ALA A 324 -10.06 12.87 9.19
CA ALA A 324 -8.63 13.09 9.17
C ALA A 324 -8.00 12.89 10.54
N PHE A 325 -6.77 12.39 10.56
CA PHE A 325 -5.95 12.22 11.76
C PHE A 325 -4.54 12.75 11.53
N GLU A 326 -4.04 13.54 12.46
CA GLU A 326 -2.66 13.98 12.46
C GLU A 326 -2.04 13.87 13.86
N TYR A 327 -0.81 13.37 13.95
CA TYR A 327 -0.17 13.05 15.22
C TYR A 327 -1.07 12.19 16.11
N ALA A 328 -1.48 11.04 15.59
CA ALA A 328 -2.47 10.19 16.23
C ALA A 328 -1.95 8.76 16.45
N VAL A 329 -2.36 8.16 17.55
CA VAL A 329 -1.92 6.84 18.00
C VAL A 329 -3.10 5.96 18.31
N ARG A 330 -3.15 4.74 17.74
CA ARG A 330 -4.28 3.80 17.91
C ARG A 330 -5.63 4.43 17.61
N CYS A 331 -5.67 5.22 16.53
CA CYS A 331 -6.90 5.83 16.04
C CYS A 331 -7.40 5.06 14.82
N ASP A 332 -8.55 4.40 14.98
CA ASP A 332 -9.05 3.42 14.03
C ASP A 332 -10.27 3.93 13.26
N VAL A 333 -10.47 3.40 12.06
CA VAL A 333 -11.64 3.66 11.24
C VAL A 333 -12.17 2.35 10.69
N SER A 334 -13.45 2.07 10.90
CA SER A 334 -14.08 0.86 10.37
C SER A 334 -15.47 1.13 9.80
N ASP A 335 -15.82 0.37 8.76
CA ASP A 335 -17.15 0.44 8.15
C ASP A 335 -17.54 1.87 7.70
N VAL A 336 -16.57 2.63 7.15
CA VAL A 336 -16.80 3.98 6.63
C VAL A 336 -16.79 3.95 5.09
N HIS A 337 -17.89 4.38 4.49
CA HIS A 337 -18.13 4.32 3.06
C HIS A 337 -18.27 5.73 2.48
N GLY A 338 -17.27 6.17 1.71
CA GLY A 338 -17.26 7.51 1.11
C GLY A 338 -17.78 7.52 -0.32
N HIS A 339 -18.77 8.38 -0.59
CA HIS A 339 -19.27 8.66 -1.93
C HIS A 339 -19.01 10.12 -2.27
N ARG A 340 -18.52 10.39 -3.50
CA ARG A 340 -18.30 11.76 -3.98
C ARG A 340 -17.42 12.61 -3.06
N THR A 341 -16.45 12.01 -2.38
CA THR A 341 -15.46 12.75 -1.60
C THR A 341 -14.36 13.28 -2.51
N TRP A 342 -13.95 14.53 -2.33
CA TRP A 342 -12.84 15.10 -3.07
C TRP A 342 -11.50 14.59 -2.51
N TRP A 343 -11.17 14.95 -1.28
CA TRP A 343 -9.97 14.47 -0.58
C TRP A 343 -10.16 13.03 -0.10
N PRO A 344 -9.09 12.36 0.36
CA PRO A 344 -9.20 10.99 0.86
C PRO A 344 -10.33 10.84 1.88
N VAL A 345 -11.10 9.77 1.78
CA VAL A 345 -12.13 9.45 2.80
C VAL A 345 -11.48 9.43 4.18
N ILE A 346 -10.26 8.91 4.26
CA ILE A 346 -9.48 8.85 5.50
C ILE A 346 -8.07 9.41 5.22
N MET A 347 -7.80 10.60 5.75
CA MET A 347 -6.49 11.24 5.65
C MET A 347 -5.67 11.02 6.91
N ARG A 348 -4.42 10.58 6.77
CA ARG A 348 -3.53 10.31 7.91
C ARG A 348 -2.14 10.93 7.69
N ARG A 349 -1.61 11.61 8.70
CA ARG A 349 -0.22 12.08 8.72
C ARG A 349 0.38 11.93 10.11
N TRP A 350 1.62 11.41 10.22
CA TRP A 350 2.26 11.14 11.50
C TRP A 350 1.41 10.27 12.43
N ASN A 351 0.81 9.20 11.87
CA ASN A 351 0.01 8.26 12.65
C ASN A 351 0.78 6.97 12.90
N THR A 352 0.55 6.37 14.06
CA THR A 352 1.16 5.07 14.38
C THR A 352 0.17 4.13 15.07
N HIS A 353 0.29 2.80 14.84
CA HIS A 353 -0.56 1.75 15.38
C HIS A 353 -2.05 1.96 15.09
N PHE A 354 -2.43 2.14 13.85
CA PHE A 354 -3.84 2.36 13.46
C PHE A 354 -4.36 1.23 12.58
N VAL A 355 -5.69 1.08 12.58
CA VAL A 355 -6.43 0.18 11.71
C VAL A 355 -7.42 0.96 10.85
N THR A 356 -7.49 0.60 9.57
CA THR A 356 -8.54 0.99 8.63
C THR A 356 -9.12 -0.27 8.04
N GLU A 357 -10.37 -0.58 8.33
CA GLU A 357 -10.96 -1.85 7.91
C GLU A 357 -12.40 -1.73 7.41
N ARG A 358 -12.76 -2.57 6.43
CA ARG A 358 -14.09 -2.62 5.80
C ARG A 358 -14.60 -1.27 5.33
N CYS A 359 -13.69 -0.43 4.84
CA CYS A 359 -14.00 0.90 4.33
C CYS A 359 -14.06 0.90 2.80
N SER A 360 -14.73 1.88 2.22
CA SER A 360 -14.78 2.01 0.78
C SER A 360 -14.82 3.46 0.28
N VAL A 361 -14.38 3.65 -0.97
CA VAL A 361 -14.59 4.88 -1.74
C VAL A 361 -15.26 4.54 -3.07
N ALA A 362 -16.25 5.34 -3.46
CA ALA A 362 -16.90 5.15 -4.74
C ALA A 362 -17.21 6.48 -5.44
N ASN A 363 -17.00 6.50 -6.75
CA ASN A 363 -17.39 7.59 -7.65
C ASN A 363 -16.97 8.98 -7.14
N PRO A 364 -15.68 9.21 -6.84
CA PRO A 364 -15.22 10.56 -6.48
C PRO A 364 -15.44 11.53 -7.62
N PRO A 365 -15.46 12.85 -7.36
CA PRO A 365 -15.69 13.86 -8.39
C PRO A 365 -14.61 13.88 -9.47
N THR A 366 -13.38 13.51 -9.13
CA THR A 366 -12.25 13.41 -10.05
C THR A 366 -11.24 12.38 -9.59
N VAL A 367 -10.48 11.84 -10.54
CA VAL A 367 -9.35 10.93 -10.32
C VAL A 367 -8.04 11.52 -10.86
N PHE A 368 -8.09 12.70 -11.44
CA PHE A 368 -6.93 13.31 -12.12
C PHE A 368 -6.06 14.15 -11.20
N TYR A 369 -6.62 14.70 -10.14
CA TYR A 369 -5.88 15.54 -9.22
C TYR A 369 -5.21 14.74 -8.10
N GLY A 370 -3.95 15.04 -7.78
CA GLY A 370 -3.20 14.37 -6.70
C GLY A 370 -3.87 14.58 -5.34
N GLY A 371 -4.17 13.49 -4.63
CA GLY A 371 -4.93 13.49 -3.38
C GLY A 371 -6.43 13.34 -3.55
N ALA A 372 -6.98 13.60 -4.73
CA ALA A 372 -8.41 13.46 -4.98
C ALA A 372 -8.80 12.02 -5.34
N GLY A 373 -9.96 11.57 -4.85
CA GLY A 373 -10.52 10.26 -5.17
C GLY A 373 -9.80 9.09 -4.51
N TYR A 374 -9.29 9.25 -3.30
CA TYR A 374 -8.63 8.20 -2.54
C TYR A 374 -9.55 7.66 -1.43
N LEU A 375 -9.41 6.37 -1.11
CA LEU A 375 -9.97 5.87 0.15
C LEU A 375 -9.10 6.33 1.31
N THR A 376 -7.80 6.01 1.28
CA THR A 376 -6.90 6.42 2.35
C THR A 376 -5.56 6.90 1.80
N GLN A 377 -5.07 8.01 2.37
CA GLN A 377 -3.71 8.49 2.19
C GLN A 377 -2.98 8.49 3.51
N GLN A 378 -1.77 7.96 3.53
CA GLN A 378 -0.98 7.73 4.74
C GLN A 378 0.42 8.32 4.53
N ILE A 379 0.69 9.45 5.19
CA ILE A 379 1.95 10.19 5.07
C ILE A 379 2.73 10.09 6.38
N TYR A 380 3.99 9.62 6.33
CA TYR A 380 4.86 9.44 7.51
C TYR A 380 4.28 8.51 8.57
N CYS A 381 3.43 7.57 8.14
CA CYS A 381 2.74 6.65 9.04
C CYS A 381 3.60 5.44 9.41
N LEU A 382 3.27 4.83 10.56
CA LEU A 382 4.02 3.72 11.13
C LEU A 382 3.06 2.67 11.70
N TYR A 383 3.34 1.37 11.46
CA TYR A 383 2.56 0.24 11.99
C TYR A 383 1.05 0.33 11.70
N GLY A 384 0.70 0.82 10.51
CA GLY A 384 -0.68 0.87 10.05
C GLY A 384 -1.14 -0.45 9.43
N ARG A 385 -2.44 -0.74 9.57
CA ARG A 385 -3.11 -1.85 8.87
C ARG A 385 -4.31 -1.33 8.10
N VAL A 386 -4.38 -1.70 6.82
CA VAL A 386 -5.56 -1.48 5.97
C VAL A 386 -6.05 -2.83 5.50
N SER A 387 -7.29 -3.20 5.83
CA SER A 387 -7.82 -4.52 5.51
C SER A 387 -9.28 -4.50 5.06
N ASP A 388 -9.62 -5.46 4.20
CA ASP A 388 -10.99 -5.72 3.74
C ASP A 388 -11.67 -4.46 3.15
N CYS A 389 -10.89 -3.59 2.50
CA CYS A 389 -11.35 -2.34 1.93
C CYS A 389 -11.55 -2.45 0.41
N THR A 390 -12.42 -1.58 -0.12
CA THR A 390 -12.71 -1.55 -1.56
C THR A 390 -12.68 -0.14 -2.14
N SER A 391 -12.35 -0.05 -3.45
CA SER A 391 -12.51 1.19 -4.21
C SER A 391 -13.19 0.93 -5.54
N HIS A 392 -14.06 1.86 -5.95
CA HIS A 392 -14.82 1.77 -7.19
C HIS A 392 -14.78 3.10 -7.95
N ASN A 393 -14.36 3.06 -9.21
CA ASN A 393 -14.15 4.26 -10.04
C ASN A 393 -13.33 5.33 -9.33
N ALA A 394 -12.32 4.93 -8.55
CA ALA A 394 -11.51 5.79 -7.71
C ALA A 394 -10.05 5.77 -8.15
N ARG A 395 -9.28 6.77 -7.75
CA ARG A 395 -7.87 6.86 -8.11
C ARG A 395 -7.02 5.90 -7.29
N HIS A 396 -7.09 5.95 -5.96
CA HIS A 396 -6.33 5.06 -5.07
C HIS A 396 -7.23 4.50 -3.96
N LEU A 397 -7.13 3.21 -3.72
CA LEU A 397 -7.62 2.61 -2.50
C LEU A 397 -6.65 2.94 -1.36
N ASN A 398 -5.35 2.72 -1.59
CA ASN A 398 -4.32 2.95 -0.59
C ASN A 398 -3.12 3.66 -1.19
N ASP A 399 -2.78 4.81 -0.61
CA ASP A 399 -1.59 5.60 -0.93
C ASP A 399 -0.68 5.64 0.31
N LEU A 400 0.53 5.12 0.17
CA LEU A 400 1.55 5.16 1.21
C LEU A 400 2.69 6.08 0.77
N THR A 401 2.84 7.20 1.46
CA THR A 401 3.92 8.18 1.23
C THR A 401 4.84 8.20 2.44
N ALA A 402 6.12 7.96 2.26
CA ALA A 402 7.12 7.96 3.33
C ALA A 402 6.70 7.18 4.58
N SER A 403 5.92 6.11 4.43
CA SER A 403 5.40 5.29 5.53
C SER A 403 6.25 4.03 5.72
N ALA A 404 6.13 3.36 6.87
CA ALA A 404 6.92 2.17 7.17
C ALA A 404 6.16 1.17 8.03
N TYR A 405 6.52 -0.12 7.91
CA TYR A 405 5.94 -1.24 8.67
C TYR A 405 4.42 -1.29 8.59
N CYS A 406 3.85 -0.92 7.45
CA CYS A 406 2.41 -0.95 7.21
C CYS A 406 2.01 -2.22 6.45
N LEU A 407 0.82 -2.72 6.75
CA LEU A 407 0.20 -3.89 6.12
C LEU A 407 -1.06 -3.46 5.37
N VAL A 408 -1.19 -3.90 4.11
CA VAL A 408 -2.40 -3.76 3.30
C VAL A 408 -2.83 -5.16 2.86
N GLU A 409 -4.02 -5.60 3.29
CA GLU A 409 -4.44 -6.97 3.04
C GLU A 409 -5.92 -7.10 2.69
N ASN A 410 -6.25 -8.08 1.84
CA ASN A 410 -7.61 -8.39 1.39
C ASN A 410 -8.38 -7.18 0.84
N CYS A 411 -7.69 -6.28 0.16
CA CYS A 411 -8.28 -5.08 -0.40
C CYS A 411 -8.47 -5.21 -1.92
N HIS A 412 -9.59 -4.67 -2.43
CA HIS A 412 -9.97 -4.85 -3.83
C HIS A 412 -10.32 -3.52 -4.48
N GLY A 413 -9.52 -3.10 -5.46
CA GLY A 413 -9.76 -1.91 -6.24
C GLY A 413 -9.93 -2.23 -7.72
N ASP A 414 -10.96 -1.69 -8.38
CA ASP A 414 -11.14 -1.90 -9.81
C ASP A 414 -10.19 -1.04 -10.66
N GLY A 415 -9.59 0.00 -10.07
CA GLY A 415 -8.88 1.03 -10.79
C GLY A 415 -9.83 1.73 -11.75
N ASP A 416 -9.53 2.92 -12.21
CA ASP A 416 -10.29 3.48 -13.31
C ASP A 416 -9.59 3.23 -14.65
N ASP A 417 -10.37 3.27 -15.74
CA ASP A 417 -9.84 3.10 -17.10
C ASP A 417 -8.94 4.28 -17.53
N GLN A 418 -8.80 5.27 -16.70
CA GLN A 418 -7.98 6.47 -16.91
C GLN A 418 -6.63 6.42 -16.16
N GLY A 419 -6.28 5.29 -15.58
CA GLY A 419 -5.00 5.05 -14.95
C GLY A 419 -4.98 5.28 -13.45
N GLY A 420 -6.11 5.19 -12.77
CA GLY A 420 -6.15 5.11 -11.32
C GLY A 420 -5.56 3.80 -10.82
N ASN A 421 -4.54 3.87 -9.95
CA ASN A 421 -3.91 2.70 -9.36
C ASN A 421 -4.44 2.52 -7.94
N PRO A 422 -5.27 1.50 -7.66
CA PRO A 422 -5.74 1.24 -6.30
C PRO A 422 -4.62 1.19 -5.27
N PHE A 423 -3.46 0.68 -5.63
CA PHE A 423 -2.32 0.57 -4.72
C PHE A 423 -1.12 1.36 -5.24
N THR A 424 -0.68 2.35 -4.48
CA THR A 424 0.45 3.19 -4.86
C THR A 424 1.39 3.50 -3.71
N THR A 425 2.68 3.63 -4.03
CA THR A 425 3.70 4.25 -3.18
C THR A 425 4.58 5.17 -4.02
N HIS A 426 5.21 6.15 -3.41
CA HIS A 426 5.88 7.23 -4.15
C HIS A 426 7.40 7.10 -4.27
N GLY A 427 8.05 6.27 -3.47
CA GLY A 427 9.52 6.19 -3.39
C GLY A 427 10.11 7.33 -2.56
N GLN A 428 9.39 7.78 -1.53
CA GLN A 428 9.83 8.82 -0.59
C GLN A 428 10.36 8.17 0.70
N TYR A 429 11.30 7.26 0.53
CA TYR A 429 11.93 6.49 1.62
C TYR A 429 10.99 5.58 2.41
N GLU A 430 9.92 5.09 1.76
CA GLU A 430 9.11 4.00 2.30
C GLU A 430 9.97 2.76 2.52
N HIS A 431 9.66 2.00 3.55
CA HIS A 431 10.35 0.72 3.79
C HIS A 431 9.50 -0.24 4.60
N ASP A 432 9.81 -1.53 4.44
CA ASP A 432 9.15 -2.61 5.19
C ASP A 432 7.61 -2.56 5.08
N LEU A 433 7.11 -2.36 3.86
CA LEU A 433 5.68 -2.42 3.54
C LEU A 433 5.29 -3.81 3.07
N VAL A 434 4.10 -4.26 3.44
CA VAL A 434 3.57 -5.57 3.07
C VAL A 434 2.18 -5.44 2.46
N PHE A 435 1.98 -6.03 1.28
CA PHE A 435 0.71 -6.12 0.58
C PHE A 435 0.38 -7.60 0.39
N VAL A 436 -0.78 -8.07 0.88
CA VAL A 436 -1.15 -9.50 0.84
C VAL A 436 -2.61 -9.69 0.43
N GLY A 437 -2.87 -10.58 -0.54
CA GLY A 437 -4.23 -10.98 -0.89
C GLY A 437 -5.06 -9.88 -1.55
N ASN A 438 -4.41 -8.91 -2.18
CA ASN A 438 -5.08 -7.77 -2.78
C ASN A 438 -5.36 -7.98 -4.28
N SER A 439 -6.30 -7.20 -4.84
CA SER A 439 -6.50 -7.14 -6.28
C SER A 439 -6.73 -5.72 -6.78
N GLY A 440 -6.16 -5.42 -7.96
CA GLY A 440 -6.22 -4.12 -8.62
C GLY A 440 -4.87 -3.65 -9.12
N LEU A 441 -4.84 -2.62 -9.96
CA LEU A 441 -3.62 -2.04 -10.51
C LEU A 441 -2.67 -1.62 -9.39
N MET A 442 -1.37 -1.88 -9.57
CA MET A 442 -0.36 -1.57 -8.56
C MET A 442 0.82 -0.80 -9.16
N ASP A 443 1.18 0.28 -8.50
CA ASP A 443 2.28 1.15 -8.84
C ASP A 443 3.13 1.43 -7.60
N ILE A 444 4.31 0.83 -7.54
CA ILE A 444 5.19 0.92 -6.37
C ILE A 444 6.41 1.78 -6.68
N ALA A 445 6.64 2.84 -5.89
CA ALA A 445 7.78 3.74 -5.96
C ALA A 445 8.03 4.29 -7.39
N ASN A 446 6.97 4.58 -8.13
CA ASN A 446 7.03 5.00 -9.52
C ASN A 446 6.72 6.49 -9.76
N SER A 447 6.42 7.25 -8.74
CA SER A 447 6.23 8.70 -8.85
C SER A 447 7.53 9.41 -9.23
N GLY A 448 7.41 10.53 -9.91
CA GLY A 448 8.54 11.32 -10.39
C GLY A 448 9.56 11.72 -9.31
N GLY A 449 10.71 12.26 -9.71
CA GLY A 449 11.79 12.63 -8.81
C GLY A 449 11.40 13.61 -7.69
N GLN A 450 10.38 14.42 -7.93
CA GLN A 450 9.84 15.38 -6.93
C GLN A 450 9.22 14.70 -5.68
N TRP A 451 8.85 13.41 -5.78
CA TRP A 451 8.19 12.67 -4.69
C TRP A 451 9.16 11.78 -3.90
N GLY A 452 10.44 11.79 -4.24
CA GLY A 452 11.46 11.01 -3.57
C GLY A 452 12.28 10.14 -4.52
N THR A 453 13.30 9.48 -3.99
CA THR A 453 14.31 8.78 -4.79
C THR A 453 14.59 7.36 -4.34
N ALA A 454 13.91 6.84 -3.31
CA ALA A 454 14.17 5.49 -2.83
C ALA A 454 13.01 4.87 -2.04
N ALA A 455 12.88 3.55 -2.16
CA ALA A 455 12.07 2.69 -1.30
C ALA A 455 12.83 1.38 -1.06
N LYS A 456 12.51 0.64 0.02
CA LYS A 456 13.27 -0.55 0.41
C LYS A 456 12.41 -1.60 1.09
N ARG A 457 12.68 -2.89 0.81
CA ARG A 457 12.04 -4.04 1.46
C ARG A 457 10.52 -3.99 1.42
N ILE A 458 9.98 -3.83 0.22
CA ILE A 458 8.54 -3.94 -0.03
C ILE A 458 8.22 -5.37 -0.42
N THR A 459 7.16 -5.93 0.15
CA THR A 459 6.70 -7.28 -0.11
C THR A 459 5.28 -7.27 -0.65
N VAL A 460 5.05 -7.95 -1.78
CA VAL A 460 3.72 -8.14 -2.37
C VAL A 460 3.48 -9.63 -2.54
N LYS A 461 2.38 -10.14 -1.97
CA LYS A 461 2.02 -11.57 -2.02
C LYS A 461 0.57 -11.77 -2.44
N HIS A 462 0.32 -12.86 -3.22
CA HIS A 462 -1.02 -13.27 -3.61
C HIS A 462 -1.84 -12.12 -4.19
N HIS A 463 -1.25 -11.41 -5.17
CA HIS A 463 -1.87 -10.23 -5.77
C HIS A 463 -2.31 -10.52 -7.21
N THR A 464 -3.54 -10.12 -7.55
CA THR A 464 -4.06 -10.23 -8.92
C THR A 464 -4.36 -8.85 -9.49
N CYS A 465 -3.80 -8.54 -10.66
CA CYS A 465 -4.01 -7.25 -11.31
C CYS A 465 -3.94 -7.38 -12.84
N SER A 466 -4.22 -6.31 -13.55
CA SER A 466 -4.00 -6.24 -15.00
C SER A 466 -2.73 -5.45 -15.36
N TRP A 467 -2.11 -4.80 -14.39
CA TRP A 467 -0.90 -4.02 -14.59
C TRP A 467 -0.15 -3.84 -13.26
N PHE A 468 1.16 -4.08 -13.30
CA PHE A 468 2.03 -3.96 -12.13
C PHE A 468 3.35 -3.29 -12.53
N VAL A 469 3.69 -2.19 -11.90
CA VAL A 469 4.97 -1.50 -12.08
C VAL A 469 5.66 -1.28 -10.74
N ALA A 470 6.87 -1.82 -10.63
CA ALA A 470 7.80 -1.46 -9.56
C ALA A 470 8.82 -0.46 -10.12
N GLY A 471 8.83 0.74 -9.59
CA GLY A 471 9.62 1.85 -10.11
C GLY A 471 11.12 1.72 -9.85
N THR A 472 11.88 2.62 -10.42
CA THR A 472 13.37 2.59 -10.44
C THR A 472 14.02 2.90 -9.10
N LYS A 473 13.24 3.09 -8.08
CA LYS A 473 13.68 3.58 -6.74
C LYS A 473 13.69 2.50 -5.68
N ILE A 474 13.31 1.25 -6.05
CA ILE A 474 13.13 0.17 -5.08
C ILE A 474 14.39 -0.68 -4.97
N THR A 475 14.72 -1.03 -3.73
CA THR A 475 15.76 -2.00 -3.37
C THR A 475 15.14 -3.11 -2.54
N ASP A 476 15.54 -4.37 -2.79
CA ASP A 476 15.08 -5.56 -2.06
C ASP A 476 13.54 -5.77 -2.11
N LEU A 477 12.94 -5.66 -3.29
CA LEU A 477 11.54 -5.99 -3.55
C LEU A 477 11.31 -7.50 -3.47
N THR A 478 10.22 -7.94 -2.84
CA THR A 478 9.76 -9.33 -2.87
C THR A 478 8.38 -9.42 -3.52
N LEU A 479 8.26 -10.22 -4.57
CA LEU A 479 6.99 -10.58 -5.21
C LEU A 479 6.78 -12.09 -5.10
N GLU A 480 5.64 -12.52 -4.56
CA GLU A 480 5.27 -13.93 -4.42
C GLU A 480 3.81 -14.14 -4.86
N ASP A 481 3.60 -15.04 -5.84
CA ASP A 481 2.27 -15.32 -6.42
C ASP A 481 1.55 -14.04 -6.91
N VAL A 482 2.23 -13.24 -7.71
CA VAL A 482 1.63 -12.07 -8.37
C VAL A 482 1.19 -12.47 -9.77
N HIS A 483 -0.12 -12.38 -10.04
CA HIS A 483 -0.73 -12.77 -11.30
C HIS A 483 -1.22 -11.55 -12.06
N VAL A 484 -0.52 -11.21 -13.15
CA VAL A 484 -0.92 -10.12 -14.03
C VAL A 484 -1.67 -10.70 -15.23
N VAL A 485 -2.95 -10.33 -15.36
CA VAL A 485 -3.86 -10.84 -16.37
C VAL A 485 -4.21 -9.76 -17.39
N ALA A 486 -4.31 -10.11 -18.67
CA ALA A 486 -4.63 -9.16 -19.70
C ALA A 486 -5.99 -8.50 -19.49
N ARG A 487 -6.04 -7.17 -19.63
CA ARG A 487 -7.27 -6.37 -19.63
C ARG A 487 -7.34 -5.53 -20.91
N SER A 488 -8.47 -5.59 -21.59
CA SER A 488 -8.58 -5.05 -22.96
C SER A 488 -8.52 -3.53 -23.06
N THR A 489 -8.84 -2.80 -22.00
CA THR A 489 -8.98 -1.34 -22.03
C THR A 489 -7.74 -0.59 -21.56
N PHE A 490 -7.13 -1.05 -20.46
CA PHE A 490 -5.98 -0.36 -19.85
C PHE A 490 -4.64 -0.97 -20.31
N ASP A 491 -4.43 -2.25 -20.11
CA ASP A 491 -3.21 -2.95 -20.49
C ASP A 491 -3.50 -4.31 -21.14
N PRO A 492 -3.52 -4.38 -22.48
CA PRO A 492 -3.75 -5.62 -23.20
C PRO A 492 -2.55 -6.60 -23.09
N GLN A 493 -1.39 -6.16 -22.62
CA GLN A 493 -0.18 -6.96 -22.54
C GLN A 493 -0.01 -7.68 -21.21
N ALA A 494 -0.79 -7.36 -20.20
CA ALA A 494 -0.62 -7.88 -18.84
C ALA A 494 0.81 -7.61 -18.31
N THR A 495 1.15 -6.34 -18.16
CA THR A 495 2.50 -5.87 -17.87
C THR A 495 2.90 -6.08 -16.42
N LEU A 496 4.05 -6.71 -16.22
CA LEU A 496 4.81 -6.77 -14.97
C LEU A 496 6.20 -6.19 -15.21
N THR A 497 6.44 -4.97 -14.76
CA THR A 497 7.74 -4.31 -14.88
C THR A 497 8.40 -4.12 -13.54
N ILE A 498 9.65 -4.54 -13.41
CA ILE A 498 10.44 -4.48 -12.19
C ILE A 498 11.73 -3.72 -12.46
N ASN A 499 11.85 -2.50 -11.94
CA ASN A 499 13.07 -1.70 -11.99
C ASN A 499 13.73 -1.63 -10.60
N ALA A 500 13.81 -2.76 -9.92
CA ALA A 500 14.34 -2.89 -8.57
C ALA A 500 15.65 -3.68 -8.57
N ASP A 501 16.60 -3.26 -7.74
CA ASP A 501 17.80 -4.03 -7.48
C ASP A 501 17.59 -4.99 -6.30
N GLY A 502 18.13 -6.20 -6.41
CA GLY A 502 17.99 -7.25 -5.40
C GLY A 502 16.57 -7.83 -5.27
N ALA A 503 15.76 -7.75 -6.33
CA ALA A 503 14.38 -8.25 -6.31
C ALA A 503 14.32 -9.77 -6.19
N GLN A 504 13.35 -10.28 -5.44
CA GLN A 504 12.99 -11.69 -5.33
C GLN A 504 11.59 -11.89 -5.89
N VAL A 505 11.47 -12.62 -7.02
CA VAL A 505 10.22 -12.81 -7.77
C VAL A 505 9.94 -14.29 -7.87
N ARG A 506 8.85 -14.75 -7.26
CA ARG A 506 8.52 -16.17 -7.17
C ARG A 506 7.07 -16.47 -7.52
N GLY A 507 6.85 -17.52 -8.32
CA GLY A 507 5.51 -18.01 -8.65
C GLY A 507 4.66 -17.02 -9.46
N CYS A 508 5.27 -16.01 -10.07
CA CYS A 508 4.55 -14.94 -10.76
C CYS A 508 4.21 -15.28 -12.21
N THR A 509 3.10 -14.74 -12.70
CA THR A 509 2.68 -14.87 -14.10
C THR A 509 2.36 -13.52 -14.72
N ALA A 510 2.77 -13.31 -15.98
CA ALA A 510 2.45 -12.09 -16.72
C ALA A 510 2.49 -12.34 -18.23
N GLY A 511 1.82 -11.47 -19.00
CA GLY A 511 1.99 -11.41 -20.44
C GLY A 511 3.30 -10.75 -20.81
N PHE A 512 3.52 -9.51 -20.38
CA PHE A 512 4.80 -8.81 -20.58
C PHE A 512 5.58 -8.77 -19.26
N PHE A 513 6.84 -9.17 -19.31
CA PHE A 513 7.75 -9.09 -18.17
C PHE A 513 9.03 -8.35 -18.54
N ALA A 514 9.44 -7.40 -17.73
CA ALA A 514 10.71 -6.72 -17.90
C ALA A 514 11.39 -6.47 -16.54
N VAL A 515 12.70 -6.71 -16.52
CA VAL A 515 13.58 -6.39 -15.38
C VAL A 515 14.51 -5.25 -15.77
N GLY A 516 14.63 -4.26 -14.90
CA GLY A 516 15.62 -3.21 -14.99
C GLY A 516 16.28 -2.96 -13.64
N GLN A 517 17.47 -2.42 -13.63
CA GLN A 517 18.16 -2.02 -12.41
C GLN A 517 18.81 -0.66 -12.66
N ARG A 518 18.47 0.33 -11.83
CA ARG A 518 19.05 1.68 -11.92
C ARG A 518 19.76 2.10 -10.64
N SER A 519 19.76 1.25 -9.63
CA SER A 519 20.46 1.47 -8.37
C SER A 519 21.35 0.27 -8.06
N SER A 520 22.37 0.49 -7.27
CA SER A 520 23.31 -0.56 -6.81
C SER A 520 23.36 -0.62 -5.28
N LEU A 521 22.24 -0.30 -4.63
CA LEU A 521 22.14 -0.28 -3.16
C LEU A 521 22.02 -1.67 -2.56
N SER A 522 21.40 -2.62 -3.28
CA SER A 522 21.29 -3.99 -2.82
C SER A 522 22.60 -4.77 -3.06
N ARG A 523 22.94 -5.63 -2.10
CA ARG A 523 24.01 -6.62 -2.23
C ARG A 523 23.49 -7.98 -2.72
N ARG A 524 22.19 -8.12 -2.89
CA ARG A 524 21.53 -9.35 -3.32
C ARG A 524 21.43 -9.41 -4.85
N PRO A 525 21.55 -10.58 -5.47
CA PRO A 525 21.16 -10.75 -6.87
C PRO A 525 19.64 -10.58 -7.01
N THR A 526 19.18 -10.16 -8.19
CA THR A 526 17.78 -10.31 -8.57
C THR A 526 17.52 -11.76 -8.96
N VAL A 527 16.51 -12.39 -8.36
CA VAL A 527 16.13 -13.79 -8.62
C VAL A 527 14.68 -13.84 -9.10
N VAL A 528 14.46 -14.54 -10.24
CA VAL A 528 13.14 -14.79 -10.83
C VAL A 528 12.96 -16.30 -10.89
N GLU A 529 12.09 -16.84 -10.03
CA GLU A 529 11.99 -18.27 -9.78
C GLU A 529 10.55 -18.77 -9.93
N ASP A 530 10.40 -19.96 -10.55
CA ASP A 530 9.09 -20.63 -10.71
C ASP A 530 8.03 -19.77 -11.40
N CYS A 531 8.43 -18.90 -12.34
CA CYS A 531 7.56 -17.93 -13.00
C CYS A 531 7.18 -18.37 -14.42
N ALA A 532 6.12 -17.76 -14.97
CA ALA A 532 5.72 -17.97 -16.36
C ALA A 532 5.35 -16.65 -17.05
N PHE A 533 6.04 -16.34 -18.16
CA PHE A 533 5.84 -15.11 -18.91
C PHE A 533 5.58 -15.40 -20.40
N ALA A 534 4.68 -14.64 -21.03
CA ALA A 534 4.37 -14.74 -22.45
C ALA A 534 4.67 -13.40 -23.15
N LEU A 535 5.94 -13.23 -23.54
CA LEU A 535 6.43 -11.95 -24.07
C LEU A 535 5.78 -11.62 -25.42
N PRO A 536 5.26 -10.41 -25.61
CA PRO A 536 4.94 -9.90 -26.94
C PRO A 536 6.19 -9.78 -27.82
N ALA A 537 6.02 -9.87 -29.14
CA ALA A 537 7.11 -9.72 -30.09
C ALA A 537 7.89 -8.41 -29.86
N GLY A 538 9.22 -8.49 -29.92
CA GLY A 538 10.11 -7.35 -29.71
C GLY A 538 10.27 -6.90 -28.24
N SER A 539 9.77 -7.66 -27.29
CA SER A 539 9.90 -7.36 -25.85
C SER A 539 11.35 -7.49 -25.38
N VAL A 540 11.75 -6.62 -24.46
CA VAL A 540 13.06 -6.63 -23.82
C VAL A 540 12.91 -7.15 -22.39
N LEU A 541 13.47 -8.32 -22.11
CA LEU A 541 13.43 -8.93 -20.79
C LEU A 541 14.28 -8.15 -19.76
N HIS A 542 15.42 -7.60 -20.21
CA HIS A 542 16.32 -6.82 -19.36
C HIS A 542 16.63 -5.48 -20.02
N GLN A 543 16.13 -4.38 -19.42
CA GLN A 543 16.07 -3.07 -20.06
C GLN A 543 17.28 -2.16 -19.80
N THR A 544 18.04 -2.38 -18.73
CA THR A 544 19.12 -1.49 -18.31
C THR A 544 20.40 -2.27 -18.00
N PRO A 545 21.57 -1.62 -17.95
CA PRO A 545 22.79 -2.28 -17.49
C PRO A 545 22.58 -2.94 -16.13
N VAL A 546 22.97 -4.21 -16.01
CA VAL A 546 22.85 -4.99 -14.78
C VAL A 546 23.99 -4.61 -13.85
N THR A 547 23.69 -4.06 -12.69
CA THR A 547 24.68 -3.79 -11.63
C THR A 547 24.88 -5.00 -10.74
N ASN A 548 23.78 -5.71 -10.39
CA ASN A 548 23.80 -6.98 -9.67
C ASN A 548 23.42 -8.13 -10.61
N PRO A 549 23.92 -9.37 -10.38
CA PRO A 549 23.51 -10.52 -11.18
C PRO A 549 22.00 -10.73 -11.20
N VAL A 550 21.48 -11.19 -12.35
CA VAL A 550 20.08 -11.59 -12.50
C VAL A 550 20.03 -13.10 -12.76
N HIS A 551 19.29 -13.81 -11.94
CA HIS A 551 19.12 -15.26 -12.01
C HIS A 551 17.67 -15.62 -12.34
N PHE A 552 17.44 -16.30 -13.45
CA PHE A 552 16.18 -16.95 -13.78
C PHE A 552 16.30 -18.44 -13.41
N VAL A 553 15.38 -18.94 -12.60
CA VAL A 553 15.39 -20.31 -12.10
C VAL A 553 14.03 -20.95 -12.36
N ARG A 554 14.00 -22.11 -13.00
CA ARG A 554 12.77 -22.87 -13.33
C ARG A 554 11.66 -21.99 -13.92
N THR A 555 12.03 -20.99 -14.68
CA THR A 555 11.11 -20.02 -15.26
C THR A 555 10.84 -20.34 -16.72
N ARG A 556 9.56 -20.28 -17.10
CA ARG A 556 9.12 -20.45 -18.48
C ARG A 556 8.90 -19.11 -19.15
N ILE A 557 9.59 -18.85 -20.26
CA ILE A 557 9.46 -17.62 -21.03
C ILE A 557 9.11 -17.98 -22.47
N THR A 558 7.93 -17.56 -22.93
CA THR A 558 7.45 -17.81 -24.30
C THR A 558 7.41 -16.52 -25.10
N GLY A 559 7.36 -16.60 -26.42
CA GLY A 559 7.36 -15.42 -27.30
C GLY A 559 8.71 -14.71 -27.38
N VAL A 560 9.81 -15.39 -27.03
CA VAL A 560 11.15 -14.78 -27.05
C VAL A 560 11.55 -14.46 -28.47
N ASP A 561 11.82 -13.18 -28.76
CA ASP A 561 12.18 -12.70 -30.09
C ASP A 561 12.98 -11.39 -30.00
N GLY A 562 14.01 -11.23 -30.88
CA GLY A 562 14.80 -10.00 -30.93
C GLY A 562 15.68 -9.75 -29.70
N THR A 563 15.90 -8.48 -29.34
CA THR A 563 16.79 -8.10 -28.25
C THR A 563 16.12 -8.32 -26.90
N ILE A 564 16.54 -9.31 -26.12
CA ILE A 564 15.99 -9.56 -24.79
C ILE A 564 16.88 -9.03 -23.65
N LEU A 565 18.17 -8.84 -23.88
CA LEU A 565 19.09 -8.29 -22.89
C LEU A 565 19.77 -7.02 -23.43
N ARG A 566 19.76 -5.96 -22.67
CA ARG A 566 20.47 -4.71 -23.00
C ARG A 566 21.60 -4.45 -22.01
N GLY A 567 22.77 -4.15 -22.53
CA GLY A 567 23.93 -3.74 -21.74
C GLY A 567 24.74 -4.90 -21.16
N PRO A 568 25.84 -4.56 -20.47
CA PRO A 568 26.72 -5.55 -19.82
C PRO A 568 26.08 -6.04 -18.51
N GLY A 569 26.58 -7.11 -17.97
CA GLY A 569 26.21 -7.71 -16.69
C GLY A 569 26.19 -9.22 -16.75
N THR A 570 25.87 -9.87 -15.65
CA THR A 570 25.78 -11.33 -15.55
C THR A 570 24.32 -11.75 -15.45
N VAL A 571 23.88 -12.61 -16.38
CA VAL A 571 22.54 -13.19 -16.39
C VAL A 571 22.66 -14.71 -16.44
N THR A 572 21.93 -15.39 -15.57
CA THR A 572 21.89 -16.86 -15.55
C THR A 572 20.47 -17.38 -15.74
N PHE A 573 20.37 -18.50 -16.43
CA PHE A 573 19.13 -19.27 -16.57
C PHE A 573 19.43 -20.70 -16.08
N THR A 574 18.74 -21.13 -15.03
CA THR A 574 18.87 -22.46 -14.45
C THR A 574 17.55 -23.21 -14.60
N ASP A 575 17.57 -24.34 -15.28
CA ASP A 575 16.40 -25.19 -15.57
C ASP A 575 15.21 -24.43 -16.17
N CYS A 576 15.48 -23.39 -16.96
CA CYS A 576 14.48 -22.57 -17.60
C CYS A 576 14.02 -23.15 -18.96
N GLU A 577 12.76 -22.82 -19.30
CA GLU A 577 12.21 -23.10 -20.64
C GLU A 577 12.05 -21.77 -21.41
N LEU A 578 12.81 -21.60 -22.49
CA LEU A 578 12.67 -20.51 -23.43
C LEU A 578 12.07 -21.02 -24.74
N VAL A 579 10.96 -20.37 -25.17
CA VAL A 579 10.27 -20.74 -26.42
C VAL A 579 10.22 -19.51 -27.32
N GLY A 580 10.86 -19.59 -28.47
CA GLY A 580 10.89 -18.51 -29.47
C GLY A 580 9.77 -18.65 -30.49
N GLY A 581 9.33 -17.50 -31.01
CA GLY A 581 8.38 -17.41 -32.11
C GLY A 581 6.95 -17.87 -31.79
N THR A 582 6.08 -17.64 -32.76
CA THR A 582 4.73 -18.20 -32.80
C THR A 582 4.58 -19.08 -34.04
N GLY A 583 4.54 -20.41 -33.85
CA GLY A 583 4.31 -21.38 -34.93
C GLY A 583 5.57 -21.77 -35.73
N ASP A 584 5.40 -22.17 -37.00
CA ASP A 584 6.42 -22.74 -37.86
C ASP A 584 7.40 -21.73 -38.49
N THR A 585 7.24 -20.44 -38.19
CA THR A 585 8.13 -19.41 -38.73
C THR A 585 9.41 -19.32 -37.87
N PRO A 586 10.61 -19.38 -38.49
CA PRO A 586 11.86 -19.20 -37.77
C PRO A 586 11.87 -17.85 -37.07
N ALA A 587 12.03 -17.87 -35.73
CA ALA A 587 12.14 -16.64 -34.94
C ALA A 587 13.42 -15.86 -35.29
N ALA A 588 13.40 -14.55 -35.15
CA ALA A 588 14.61 -13.76 -35.13
C ALA A 588 15.53 -14.26 -33.98
N PRO A 589 16.88 -14.25 -34.16
CA PRO A 589 17.74 -14.66 -33.07
C PRO A 589 17.60 -13.70 -31.89
N VAL A 590 17.54 -14.28 -30.73
CA VAL A 590 17.49 -13.56 -29.46
C VAL A 590 18.84 -12.86 -29.24
N ASP A 591 18.84 -11.54 -29.24
CA ASP A 591 20.04 -10.75 -28.99
C ASP A 591 20.29 -10.64 -27.48
N LEU A 592 21.39 -11.23 -27.01
CA LEU A 592 21.85 -11.20 -25.64
C LEU A 592 22.64 -9.91 -25.30
N GLY A 593 22.62 -8.92 -26.20
CA GLY A 593 23.34 -7.67 -25.99
C GLY A 593 24.83 -7.91 -25.73
N SER A 594 25.37 -7.25 -24.71
CA SER A 594 26.74 -7.43 -24.22
C SER A 594 26.85 -8.16 -22.89
N ALA A 595 25.77 -8.84 -22.43
CA ALA A 595 25.76 -9.57 -21.17
C ALA A 595 26.59 -10.87 -21.24
N ASP A 596 27.18 -11.24 -20.09
CA ASP A 596 27.73 -12.59 -19.89
C ASP A 596 26.59 -13.50 -19.44
N VAL A 597 26.34 -14.56 -20.19
CA VAL A 597 25.19 -15.44 -19.99
C VAL A 597 25.62 -16.86 -19.66
N THR A 598 25.06 -17.42 -18.62
CA THR A 598 25.21 -18.84 -18.27
C THR A 598 23.85 -19.52 -18.26
N VAL A 599 23.73 -20.62 -18.96
CA VAL A 599 22.53 -21.48 -18.97
C VAL A 599 22.91 -22.85 -18.44
N THR A 600 22.21 -23.30 -17.40
CA THR A 600 22.41 -24.61 -16.78
C THR A 600 21.10 -25.39 -16.82
N GLY A 601 21.11 -26.53 -17.52
CA GLY A 601 19.89 -27.34 -17.72
C GLY A 601 18.82 -26.65 -18.57
N GLY A 602 17.59 -27.13 -18.49
CA GLY A 602 16.45 -26.56 -19.18
C GLY A 602 16.40 -26.80 -20.69
N SER A 603 15.56 -26.03 -21.38
CA SER A 603 15.38 -26.17 -22.84
C SER A 603 15.12 -24.83 -23.53
N TRP A 604 15.73 -24.69 -24.73
CA TRP A 604 15.51 -23.61 -25.67
C TRP A 604 14.90 -24.19 -26.96
N ARG A 605 13.65 -23.81 -27.23
CA ARG A 605 12.90 -24.32 -28.39
C ARG A 605 12.62 -23.21 -29.38
N GLY A 606 13.03 -23.34 -30.62
CA GLY A 606 12.90 -22.31 -31.65
C GLY A 606 13.64 -21.00 -31.31
N VAL A 607 14.63 -21.07 -30.44
CA VAL A 607 15.41 -19.91 -29.97
C VAL A 607 16.83 -20.06 -30.50
N GLY A 608 17.24 -19.17 -31.40
CA GLY A 608 18.65 -18.94 -31.68
C GLY A 608 19.14 -17.73 -30.90
N VAL A 609 20.38 -17.71 -30.46
CA VAL A 609 20.95 -16.59 -29.73
C VAL A 609 22.03 -15.87 -30.52
N ARG A 610 22.08 -14.55 -30.37
CA ARG A 610 23.12 -13.70 -30.94
C ARG A 610 23.86 -12.95 -29.83
N LEU A 611 25.17 -13.06 -29.83
CA LEU A 611 26.07 -12.33 -28.95
C LEU A 611 26.55 -11.08 -29.69
N SER A 612 26.38 -9.90 -29.13
CA SER A 612 26.74 -8.66 -29.85
C SER A 612 28.25 -8.53 -30.14
N GLY A 613 29.09 -9.05 -29.24
CA GLY A 613 30.55 -8.91 -29.31
C GLY A 613 30.97 -7.44 -29.15
N ALA A 614 30.14 -6.56 -28.61
CA ALA A 614 30.52 -5.16 -28.41
C ALA A 614 31.64 -4.98 -27.38
N ARG A 615 31.81 -5.96 -26.51
CA ARG A 615 32.92 -6.15 -25.57
C ARG A 615 33.31 -7.63 -25.54
N ASP A 616 34.34 -8.00 -24.80
CA ASP A 616 34.58 -9.39 -24.47
C ASP A 616 33.36 -9.96 -23.74
N GLN A 617 32.81 -11.05 -24.28
CA GLN A 617 31.52 -11.60 -23.87
C GLN A 617 31.59 -13.12 -23.77
N ARG A 618 30.90 -13.68 -22.78
CA ARG A 618 30.88 -15.12 -22.53
C ARG A 618 29.48 -15.70 -22.59
N LEU A 619 29.31 -16.83 -23.26
CA LEU A 619 28.16 -17.71 -23.22
C LEU A 619 28.54 -19.09 -22.72
N VAL A 620 27.92 -19.61 -21.71
CA VAL A 620 28.05 -20.97 -21.22
C VAL A 620 26.72 -21.69 -21.36
N LEU A 621 26.68 -22.82 -22.07
CA LEU A 621 25.55 -23.74 -22.16
C LEU A 621 25.94 -25.06 -21.50
N ASP A 622 25.39 -25.37 -20.32
CA ASP A 622 25.72 -26.55 -19.54
C ASP A 622 24.47 -27.41 -19.35
N GLY A 623 24.43 -28.60 -19.93
CA GLY A 623 23.31 -29.53 -19.86
C GLY A 623 22.02 -29.07 -20.56
N VAL A 624 22.05 -27.99 -21.33
CA VAL A 624 20.87 -27.40 -21.97
C VAL A 624 20.47 -28.17 -23.21
N ARG A 625 19.17 -28.25 -23.52
CA ARG A 625 18.64 -28.75 -24.78
C ARG A 625 18.21 -27.57 -25.65
N ALA A 626 18.90 -27.33 -26.74
CA ALA A 626 18.56 -26.27 -27.69
C ALA A 626 18.18 -26.84 -29.05
N SER A 627 17.05 -26.40 -29.60
CA SER A 627 16.54 -26.89 -30.88
C SER A 627 15.83 -25.80 -31.68
N GLY A 628 15.90 -25.92 -33.01
CA GLY A 628 15.11 -25.08 -33.90
C GLY A 628 15.87 -24.56 -35.12
N THR A 629 15.17 -23.77 -35.89
CA THR A 629 15.71 -22.96 -37.00
C THR A 629 15.59 -21.47 -36.60
N THR A 630 16.54 -20.66 -37.07
CA THR A 630 16.49 -19.21 -36.87
C THR A 630 16.74 -18.48 -38.19
N THR A 631 16.23 -17.26 -38.30
CA THR A 631 16.49 -16.39 -39.47
C THR A 631 17.99 -16.05 -39.64
N ALA A 632 18.78 -16.18 -38.57
CA ALA A 632 20.24 -15.99 -38.63
C ALA A 632 20.99 -17.21 -39.15
N GLY A 633 20.30 -18.34 -39.40
CA GLY A 633 20.94 -19.57 -39.87
C GLY A 633 21.89 -20.24 -38.86
N ALA A 634 21.81 -19.86 -37.57
CA ALA A 634 22.62 -20.45 -36.50
C ALA A 634 21.88 -20.48 -35.17
N LEU A 635 22.06 -21.54 -34.35
CA LEU A 635 21.54 -21.57 -32.96
C LEU A 635 22.32 -20.62 -32.06
N VAL A 636 23.64 -20.53 -32.23
CA VAL A 636 24.49 -19.53 -31.59
C VAL A 636 25.21 -18.74 -32.65
N SER A 637 24.99 -17.44 -32.70
CA SER A 637 25.58 -16.53 -33.67
C SER A 637 26.29 -15.36 -33.01
N ARG A 638 27.20 -14.76 -33.75
CA ARG A 638 27.97 -13.61 -33.34
C ARG A 638 27.57 -12.36 -34.13
N GLY A 639 27.45 -11.22 -33.45
CA GLY A 639 27.31 -9.90 -34.05
C GLY A 639 28.65 -9.32 -34.54
N THR A 640 28.63 -8.07 -34.99
CA THR A 640 29.75 -7.39 -35.65
C THR A 640 30.69 -6.66 -34.68
N GLY A 641 30.42 -6.65 -33.36
CA GLY A 641 31.21 -5.93 -32.36
C GLY A 641 32.72 -6.37 -32.32
N ALA A 642 33.59 -5.51 -31.76
CA ALA A 642 35.03 -5.72 -31.79
C ALA A 642 35.61 -6.64 -30.71
N GLY A 643 34.82 -6.91 -29.64
CA GLY A 643 35.25 -7.75 -28.51
C GLY A 643 35.37 -9.23 -28.87
N THR A 644 36.04 -10.01 -28.04
CA THR A 644 36.14 -11.46 -28.15
C THR A 644 34.89 -12.14 -27.62
N VAL A 645 34.37 -13.13 -28.34
CA VAL A 645 33.27 -13.96 -27.89
C VAL A 645 33.78 -15.34 -27.48
N ASP A 646 33.42 -15.78 -26.26
CA ASP A 646 33.76 -17.09 -25.71
C ASP A 646 32.49 -17.93 -25.57
N VAL A 647 32.34 -18.99 -26.33
CA VAL A 647 31.22 -19.93 -26.29
C VAL A 647 31.70 -21.26 -25.70
N THR A 648 31.12 -21.63 -24.56
CA THR A 648 31.41 -22.90 -23.89
C THR A 648 30.16 -23.78 -23.83
N LEU A 649 30.24 -25.00 -24.36
CA LEU A 649 29.22 -26.04 -24.37
C LEU A 649 29.68 -27.22 -23.51
N ARG A 650 28.90 -27.63 -22.53
CA ARG A 650 29.18 -28.78 -21.65
C ARG A 650 27.95 -29.66 -21.55
N GLY A 651 28.03 -30.92 -21.99
CA GLY A 651 26.89 -31.84 -21.92
C GLY A 651 25.62 -31.32 -22.60
N ALA A 652 25.70 -30.33 -23.48
CA ALA A 652 24.58 -29.73 -24.17
C ALA A 652 24.06 -30.63 -25.30
N ASP A 653 22.72 -30.65 -25.54
CA ASP A 653 22.08 -31.34 -26.67
C ASP A 653 21.58 -30.29 -27.66
N LEU A 654 22.30 -30.09 -28.75
CA LEU A 654 22.02 -29.12 -29.79
C LEU A 654 21.43 -29.79 -31.01
N ARG A 655 20.25 -29.39 -31.45
CA ARG A 655 19.54 -29.90 -32.61
C ARG A 655 19.27 -28.77 -33.59
N ALA A 656 20.00 -28.76 -34.70
CA ALA A 656 19.83 -27.78 -35.76
C ALA A 656 19.14 -28.42 -36.98
N ALA A 657 18.27 -27.67 -37.64
CA ALA A 657 17.67 -28.06 -38.89
C ALA A 657 18.75 -27.99 -40.03
N ASP A 658 18.46 -28.64 -41.16
CA ASP A 658 19.30 -28.60 -42.32
C ASP A 658 19.63 -27.16 -42.75
N GLY A 659 20.90 -26.89 -43.03
CA GLY A 659 21.36 -25.55 -43.38
C GLY A 659 21.57 -24.58 -42.22
N THR A 660 21.17 -24.95 -40.99
CA THR A 660 21.39 -24.14 -39.77
C THR A 660 22.71 -24.53 -39.12
N ALA A 661 23.55 -23.57 -38.76
CA ALA A 661 24.74 -23.82 -37.99
C ALA A 661 24.42 -24.02 -36.49
N HIS A 662 25.13 -24.90 -35.79
CA HIS A 662 25.05 -24.96 -34.33
C HIS A 662 25.70 -23.74 -33.70
N VAL A 663 26.86 -23.33 -34.17
CA VAL A 663 27.61 -22.17 -33.70
C VAL A 663 28.31 -21.52 -34.89
N THR A 664 28.20 -20.18 -34.98
CA THR A 664 28.95 -19.37 -35.95
C THR A 664 29.75 -18.31 -35.20
N LEU A 665 31.08 -18.36 -35.36
CA LEU A 665 32.05 -17.44 -34.74
C LEU A 665 32.97 -16.86 -35.81
N ARG A 666 33.90 -16.01 -35.42
CA ARG A 666 34.92 -15.43 -36.31
C ARG A 666 36.32 -15.56 -35.72
N ALA A 667 37.36 -15.32 -36.53
CA ALA A 667 38.74 -15.25 -36.10
C ALA A 667 38.90 -14.37 -34.83
N GLY A 668 39.67 -14.87 -33.86
CA GLY A 668 39.87 -14.26 -32.55
C GLY A 668 38.89 -14.69 -31.45
N ASP A 669 37.74 -15.28 -31.78
CA ASP A 669 36.81 -15.83 -30.81
C ASP A 669 37.28 -17.20 -30.25
N ARG A 670 36.58 -17.66 -29.19
CA ARG A 670 36.86 -18.94 -28.52
C ARG A 670 35.64 -19.84 -28.53
N TYR A 671 35.86 -21.11 -28.79
CA TYR A 671 34.83 -22.14 -28.73
C TYR A 671 35.34 -23.34 -27.95
N ALA A 672 34.55 -23.82 -27.03
CA ALA A 672 34.80 -25.06 -26.31
C ALA A 672 33.56 -25.92 -26.27
N ALA A 673 33.57 -27.15 -26.76
CA ALA A 673 32.50 -28.13 -26.61
C ALA A 673 33.06 -29.43 -26.06
N THR A 674 32.47 -29.90 -24.95
CA THR A 674 32.91 -31.15 -24.31
C THR A 674 31.68 -31.96 -23.85
N GLY A 675 31.65 -33.25 -24.24
CA GLY A 675 30.59 -34.18 -23.83
C GLY A 675 29.20 -33.80 -24.33
N SER A 676 29.13 -32.99 -25.39
CA SER A 676 27.88 -32.45 -25.93
C SER A 676 27.39 -33.30 -27.09
N ARG A 677 26.10 -33.21 -27.41
CA ARG A 677 25.46 -33.87 -28.56
C ARG A 677 25.08 -32.83 -29.59
N PHE A 678 25.41 -33.12 -30.86
CA PHE A 678 25.02 -32.32 -32.00
C PHE A 678 24.20 -33.17 -32.95
N THR A 679 23.05 -32.72 -33.39
CA THR A 679 22.18 -33.46 -34.33
C THR A 679 21.77 -32.55 -35.47
N GLY A 680 21.98 -33.01 -36.72
CA GLY A 680 21.74 -32.26 -37.95
C GLY A 680 22.61 -31.00 -38.08
N GLY A 681 22.26 -30.11 -38.99
CA GLY A 681 22.90 -28.81 -39.14
C GLY A 681 24.41 -28.88 -39.48
N ARG A 682 25.13 -27.78 -39.18
CA ARG A 682 26.57 -27.69 -39.47
C ARG A 682 27.35 -27.01 -38.34
N LEU A 683 28.63 -27.22 -38.28
CA LEU A 683 29.59 -26.45 -37.48
C LEU A 683 30.33 -25.46 -38.39
N ASP A 684 30.27 -24.16 -38.03
CA ASP A 684 30.83 -23.06 -38.83
C ASP A 684 31.83 -22.26 -37.97
N LEU A 685 33.04 -22.78 -37.86
CA LEU A 685 34.13 -22.28 -37.04
C LEU A 685 35.39 -22.07 -37.92
N PRO A 686 35.54 -20.88 -38.51
CA PRO A 686 36.59 -20.60 -39.48
C PRO A 686 37.97 -20.50 -38.83
N ASP A 687 39.00 -20.46 -39.66
CA ASP A 687 40.39 -20.27 -39.25
C ASP A 687 40.55 -19.04 -38.36
N GLY A 688 41.40 -19.18 -37.33
CA GLY A 688 41.64 -18.14 -36.33
C GLY A 688 40.70 -18.16 -35.14
N VAL A 689 39.66 -19.01 -35.09
CA VAL A 689 38.91 -19.33 -33.86
C VAL A 689 39.76 -20.32 -33.06
N ARG A 690 39.85 -20.10 -31.73
CA ARG A 690 40.41 -21.10 -30.81
C ARG A 690 39.37 -22.16 -30.54
N VAL A 691 39.63 -23.42 -30.91
CA VAL A 691 38.65 -24.52 -30.89
C VAL A 691 39.11 -25.63 -29.94
N LEU A 692 38.22 -25.95 -28.96
CA LEU A 692 38.28 -27.20 -28.20
C LEU A 692 36.99 -27.98 -28.45
N HIS A 693 37.05 -29.05 -29.24
CA HIS A 693 35.87 -29.85 -29.59
C HIS A 693 36.18 -31.34 -29.34
N THR A 694 35.83 -31.80 -28.12
CA THR A 694 36.28 -33.12 -27.65
C THR A 694 35.15 -33.90 -26.98
N ARG A 695 35.16 -35.23 -27.16
CA ARG A 695 34.23 -36.18 -26.52
C ARG A 695 32.75 -35.88 -26.81
N ASN A 696 32.44 -35.32 -27.96
CA ASN A 696 31.10 -35.02 -28.38
C ASN A 696 30.50 -36.16 -29.21
N VAL A 697 29.18 -36.21 -29.30
CA VAL A 697 28.42 -37.12 -30.17
C VAL A 697 27.78 -36.31 -31.28
N GLU A 698 28.04 -36.69 -32.54
CA GLU A 698 27.53 -35.98 -33.71
C GLU A 698 26.74 -36.93 -34.61
N THR A 699 25.52 -36.53 -34.97
CA THR A 699 24.61 -37.29 -35.82
C THR A 699 24.17 -36.41 -36.99
N GLY A 700 24.60 -36.76 -38.22
CA GLY A 700 24.22 -36.01 -39.41
C GLY A 700 24.72 -34.57 -39.46
N VAL A 701 25.86 -34.27 -38.83
CA VAL A 701 26.43 -32.90 -38.75
C VAL A 701 27.40 -32.68 -39.93
N ASP A 702 27.20 -31.56 -40.63
CA ASP A 702 28.16 -31.08 -41.64
C ASP A 702 29.35 -30.37 -40.97
N ARG A 703 30.55 -30.87 -41.16
CA ARG A 703 31.78 -30.33 -40.58
C ARG A 703 32.62 -29.50 -41.57
N THR A 704 32.12 -29.23 -42.78
CA THR A 704 32.92 -28.52 -43.82
C THR A 704 33.38 -27.13 -43.37
N GLY A 705 32.69 -26.47 -42.46
CA GLY A 705 33.08 -25.20 -41.87
C GLY A 705 33.89 -25.31 -40.56
N LEU A 706 34.27 -26.51 -40.10
CA LEU A 706 35.02 -26.71 -38.87
C LEU A 706 36.50 -26.73 -39.10
N THR A 707 37.26 -25.77 -38.57
CA THR A 707 38.73 -25.83 -38.53
C THR A 707 39.18 -26.97 -37.62
N THR A 708 39.98 -27.91 -38.14
CA THR A 708 40.43 -29.11 -37.42
C THR A 708 41.92 -29.12 -37.06
N SER A 709 42.70 -28.13 -37.50
CA SER A 709 44.12 -28.00 -37.22
C SER A 709 44.56 -26.54 -37.12
N GLY A 710 45.64 -26.29 -36.39
CA GLY A 710 46.22 -24.95 -36.18
C GLY A 710 46.52 -24.65 -34.71
N ASP A 711 47.15 -23.51 -34.43
CA ASP A 711 47.47 -23.09 -33.09
C ASP A 711 46.18 -22.80 -32.29
N GLY A 712 46.01 -23.49 -31.16
CA GLY A 712 44.81 -23.36 -30.31
C GLY A 712 43.59 -24.15 -30.81
N VAL A 713 43.78 -25.13 -31.70
CA VAL A 713 42.74 -26.02 -32.20
C VAL A 713 42.99 -27.46 -31.71
N LEU A 714 42.01 -28.00 -30.96
CA LEU A 714 41.96 -29.40 -30.57
C LEU A 714 40.61 -30.01 -30.90
N VAL A 715 40.53 -30.88 -31.85
CA VAL A 715 39.35 -31.65 -32.25
C VAL A 715 39.68 -33.14 -32.11
N ASP A 716 39.20 -33.78 -31.02
CA ASP A 716 39.58 -35.15 -30.69
C ASP A 716 38.47 -35.92 -29.95
N ALA A 717 38.56 -37.26 -30.04
CA ALA A 717 37.69 -38.19 -29.32
C ALA A 717 36.18 -37.98 -29.53
N ASN A 718 35.74 -37.45 -30.69
CA ASN A 718 34.34 -37.27 -31.04
C ASN A 718 33.78 -38.52 -31.70
N LEU A 719 32.55 -38.91 -31.34
CA LEU A 719 31.82 -40.01 -31.95
C LEU A 719 30.87 -39.46 -33.02
N THR A 720 31.07 -39.87 -34.28
CA THR A 720 30.13 -39.57 -35.37
C THR A 720 29.22 -40.77 -35.59
N VAL A 721 27.91 -40.56 -35.58
CA VAL A 721 26.89 -41.60 -35.72
C VAL A 721 26.02 -41.31 -36.94
#